data_55cf70200da812547a143da1e81d6e08
#
_entry.id   55cf70200da812547a143da1e81d6e08
#
_cell.length_a   1.000
_cell.length_b   1.000
_cell.length_c   1.000
_cell.angle_alpha   90.00
_cell.angle_beta   90.00
_cell.angle_gamma   90.00
#
_symmetry.space_group_name_H-M   'P 1'
#
loop_
_entity.id
_entity.type
_entity.pdbx_description
1 polymer ?
#
loop_
_entity_poly.entity_id
_entity_poly.type
_entity_poly.pdbx_seq_one_letter_code
_entity_poly.pdbx_strand_id
1 'polypeptide(L)'
;MSVFVEVDHVDRVFSLPNGGSYVALKNIELKIKQGEFISLIGHSGCGKSTLLNIVAGLDKPTKGGIILEGRQVTQPGPDRMVVFQNYSLLPWLTVRENIALGVDEVMAHRPKGERKGIVEHHIELVGLRQAANKRPGELSGGMRLRVAIARALALRPKLLLLDEPFGALDALTRGGLQEQLMKICEESHVTCIMVTHDVDEALLLSDRVVMLTNGPESHIGQIIDVEIPRPRHRLEVVNHPSYYMLRNEMIYFLNQQKKEKLRKAGKLKPIARNGLEKVNLEIGFIPLTDCAPLVVAKEKGFFEKYGLEEVTLNREPSWKAIANGIVSGRLDAAQMVAGMPLTLTIGAGNKPPVPVVTALTLSRNGNAITLSKRFYDQGVRTLADFKAAIQATPDKVHTLGMVYPSSMHNLMLRYWLASGGIDPDLDVALTVIPPPQMFSNLKAGSIDGYCVGEPWNSRAVYEGLGFVIATDMELWPGHPEKVLGVREDWVNQHPQTHIAMVKALLEACQYCDDPRNREEILTLLTQDQYVGSAPEYTRPGFIDPYDRGTGEPLQRLSRYNQFFVDKANYPDQIEGLWLLTQLARWGLIPFPKNWINILDRVRRIDLFGAAARDLDLMDTGHDRGPIHMFDGTVFDPDDPLEYLNSLEIKRQIRIEEVDIDAVPTPVA
;
A
#
# COMPACT_ATOMS: atom_id res chain seq x y z
N MET A 1 32.96 -1.27 -4.14
CA MET A 1 33.02 -2.75 -4.20
C MET A 1 33.04 -3.17 -5.65
N SER A 2 33.89 -4.14 -6.02
CA SER A 2 34.02 -4.59 -7.42
C SER A 2 32.78 -5.38 -7.85
N VAL A 3 32.37 -5.20 -9.11
CA VAL A 3 31.30 -6.00 -9.75
C VAL A 3 31.79 -7.44 -9.85
N PHE A 4 30.99 -8.38 -9.37
CA PHE A 4 31.31 -9.81 -9.35
C PHE A 4 30.73 -10.55 -10.57
N VAL A 5 29.43 -10.32 -10.86
CA VAL A 5 28.77 -10.78 -12.09
C VAL A 5 28.25 -9.57 -12.82
N GLU A 6 28.53 -9.46 -14.12
CA GLU A 6 27.97 -8.43 -15.00
C GLU A 6 27.24 -9.10 -16.16
N VAL A 7 25.96 -8.79 -16.28
CA VAL A 7 25.15 -9.08 -17.44
C VAL A 7 25.21 -7.82 -18.33
N ASP A 8 25.93 -7.90 -19.44
CA ASP A 8 26.25 -6.74 -20.26
C ASP A 8 25.40 -6.73 -21.53
N HIS A 9 24.36 -5.89 -21.57
CA HIS A 9 23.48 -5.61 -22.71
C HIS A 9 22.99 -6.88 -23.45
N VAL A 10 22.52 -7.87 -22.68
CA VAL A 10 22.17 -9.19 -23.22
C VAL A 10 20.85 -9.15 -23.98
N ASP A 11 20.91 -9.55 -25.26
CA ASP A 11 19.74 -9.90 -26.08
C ASP A 11 19.70 -11.41 -26.28
N ARG A 12 18.48 -11.98 -26.34
CA ARG A 12 18.27 -13.37 -26.73
C ARG A 12 17.11 -13.48 -27.72
N VAL A 13 17.43 -13.92 -28.92
CA VAL A 13 16.49 -14.14 -30.02
C VAL A 13 16.48 -15.63 -30.40
N PHE A 14 15.30 -16.20 -30.48
CA PHE A 14 15.08 -17.58 -30.94
C PHE A 14 14.52 -17.55 -32.38
N SER A 15 15.05 -18.41 -33.24
CA SER A 15 14.48 -18.65 -34.59
C SER A 15 13.25 -19.56 -34.45
N LEU A 16 12.15 -19.20 -35.10
CA LEU A 16 10.93 -19.99 -35.11
C LEU A 16 10.90 -20.93 -36.34
N PRO A 17 10.24 -22.11 -36.26
CA PRO A 17 10.16 -23.05 -37.35
C PRO A 17 9.55 -22.51 -38.66
N ASN A 18 8.74 -21.45 -38.54
CA ASN A 18 8.08 -20.77 -39.68
C ASN A 18 8.94 -19.67 -40.32
N GLY A 19 10.23 -19.59 -40.02
CA GLY A 19 11.16 -18.57 -40.52
C GLY A 19 11.10 -17.23 -39.79
N GLY A 20 10.23 -17.07 -38.80
CA GLY A 20 10.17 -15.88 -37.93
C GLY A 20 11.21 -15.89 -36.83
N SER A 21 11.26 -14.81 -36.05
CA SER A 21 12.10 -14.70 -34.85
C SER A 21 11.27 -14.28 -33.62
N TYR A 22 11.65 -14.78 -32.46
CA TYR A 22 11.08 -14.42 -31.18
C TYR A 22 12.16 -13.81 -30.28
N VAL A 23 12.01 -12.54 -29.94
CA VAL A 23 12.92 -11.84 -29.03
C VAL A 23 12.47 -12.13 -27.61
N ALA A 24 13.20 -13.01 -26.92
CA ALA A 24 12.88 -13.38 -25.54
C ALA A 24 13.36 -12.32 -24.54
N LEU A 25 14.61 -11.88 -24.70
CA LEU A 25 15.26 -10.89 -23.84
C LEU A 25 15.81 -9.75 -24.72
N LYS A 26 15.71 -8.53 -24.20
CA LYS A 26 16.15 -7.31 -24.87
C LYS A 26 16.90 -6.40 -23.91
N ASN A 27 18.15 -6.10 -24.25
CA ASN A 27 18.99 -5.14 -23.52
C ASN A 27 18.98 -5.35 -21.98
N ILE A 28 19.26 -6.58 -21.53
CA ILE A 28 19.37 -6.88 -20.10
C ILE A 28 20.72 -6.39 -19.59
N GLU A 29 20.71 -5.46 -18.66
CA GLU A 29 21.90 -4.96 -17.96
C GLU A 29 21.74 -5.14 -16.45
N LEU A 30 22.66 -5.89 -15.80
CA LEU A 30 22.60 -6.18 -14.37
C LEU A 30 24.00 -6.36 -13.79
N LYS A 31 24.28 -5.67 -12.69
CA LYS A 31 25.54 -5.81 -11.94
C LYS A 31 25.27 -6.39 -10.58
N ILE A 32 25.99 -7.45 -10.23
CA ILE A 32 25.80 -8.22 -8.99
C ILE A 32 27.12 -8.20 -8.19
N LYS A 33 27.00 -7.98 -6.90
CA LYS A 33 28.13 -7.98 -5.96
C LYS A 33 28.44 -9.40 -5.49
N GLN A 34 29.66 -9.63 -5.04
CA GLN A 34 30.01 -10.92 -4.43
C GLN A 34 29.24 -11.14 -3.13
N GLY A 35 28.71 -12.34 -2.93
CA GLY A 35 27.91 -12.71 -1.77
C GLY A 35 26.48 -12.19 -1.77
N GLU A 36 26.06 -11.48 -2.83
CA GLU A 36 24.71 -10.95 -2.95
C GLU A 36 23.72 -12.05 -3.35
N PHE A 37 22.53 -12.03 -2.77
CA PHE A 37 21.40 -12.87 -3.14
C PHE A 37 20.39 -12.06 -3.95
N ILE A 38 20.17 -12.40 -5.22
CA ILE A 38 19.23 -11.74 -6.13
C ILE A 38 18.10 -12.68 -6.50
N SER A 39 16.85 -12.19 -6.47
CA SER A 39 15.71 -12.89 -7.08
C SER A 39 15.29 -12.23 -8.39
N LEU A 40 15.03 -13.08 -9.40
CA LEU A 40 14.42 -12.69 -10.67
C LEU A 40 12.92 -13.01 -10.61
N ILE A 41 12.07 -11.99 -10.73
CA ILE A 41 10.61 -12.12 -10.70
C ILE A 41 10.00 -11.63 -12.02
N GLY A 42 8.90 -12.25 -12.42
CA GLY A 42 8.09 -11.89 -13.59
C GLY A 42 7.14 -13.01 -13.97
N HIS A 43 6.20 -12.72 -14.85
CA HIS A 43 5.20 -13.70 -15.29
C HIS A 43 5.81 -14.89 -16.02
N SER A 44 5.07 -16.00 -16.06
CA SER A 44 5.47 -17.18 -16.85
C SER A 44 5.70 -16.79 -18.32
N GLY A 45 6.86 -17.23 -18.86
CA GLY A 45 7.27 -16.96 -20.23
C GLY A 45 7.96 -15.59 -20.45
N CYS A 46 8.28 -14.82 -19.41
CA CYS A 46 9.01 -13.55 -19.55
C CYS A 46 10.55 -13.71 -19.70
N GLY A 47 11.08 -14.93 -19.74
CA GLY A 47 12.51 -15.14 -20.02
C GLY A 47 13.41 -15.31 -18.78
N LYS A 48 12.87 -15.47 -17.54
CA LYS A 48 13.67 -15.68 -16.31
C LYS A 48 14.65 -16.85 -16.42
N SER A 49 14.13 -18.04 -16.74
CA SER A 49 14.97 -19.24 -16.89
C SER A 49 15.91 -19.13 -18.09
N THR A 50 15.53 -18.40 -19.15
CA THR A 50 16.42 -18.08 -20.27
C THR A 50 17.61 -17.25 -19.80
N LEU A 51 17.38 -16.20 -19.04
CA LEU A 51 18.44 -15.37 -18.46
C LEU A 51 19.33 -16.19 -17.53
N LEU A 52 18.72 -17.00 -16.66
CA LEU A 52 19.46 -17.89 -15.75
C LEU A 52 20.38 -18.86 -16.52
N ASN A 53 19.88 -19.47 -17.60
CA ASN A 53 20.66 -20.38 -18.44
C ASN A 53 21.81 -19.68 -19.18
N ILE A 54 21.62 -18.42 -19.60
CA ILE A 54 22.70 -17.62 -20.21
C ILE A 54 23.79 -17.34 -19.16
N VAL A 55 23.40 -16.94 -17.93
CA VAL A 55 24.35 -16.72 -16.83
C VAL A 55 25.09 -18.01 -16.47
N ALA A 56 24.43 -19.16 -16.52
CA ALA A 56 25.05 -20.47 -16.31
C ALA A 56 26.03 -20.87 -17.43
N GLY A 57 25.96 -20.25 -18.60
CA GLY A 57 26.70 -20.65 -19.80
C GLY A 57 26.08 -21.84 -20.53
N LEU A 58 24.84 -22.24 -20.18
CA LEU A 58 24.07 -23.30 -20.81
C LEU A 58 23.39 -22.85 -22.10
N ASP A 59 23.14 -21.55 -22.23
CA ASP A 59 22.63 -20.92 -23.45
C ASP A 59 23.50 -19.69 -23.78
N LYS A 60 23.51 -19.32 -25.06
CA LYS A 60 24.34 -18.20 -25.57
C LYS A 60 23.47 -16.98 -25.86
N PRO A 61 23.88 -15.80 -25.42
CA PRO A 61 23.19 -14.57 -25.81
C PRO A 61 23.36 -14.33 -27.33
N THR A 62 22.39 -13.67 -27.96
CA THR A 62 22.48 -13.22 -29.36
C THR A 62 23.33 -11.97 -29.48
N LYS A 63 23.27 -11.09 -28.46
CA LYS A 63 24.13 -9.92 -28.29
C LYS A 63 24.50 -9.77 -26.83
N GLY A 64 25.57 -9.01 -26.55
CA GLY A 64 26.09 -8.82 -25.22
C GLY A 64 26.81 -10.03 -24.66
N GLY A 65 26.95 -10.11 -23.35
CA GLY A 65 27.67 -11.20 -22.71
C GLY A 65 27.50 -11.25 -21.19
N ILE A 66 27.99 -12.33 -20.58
CA ILE A 66 28.11 -12.47 -19.14
C ILE A 66 29.58 -12.41 -18.76
N ILE A 67 29.89 -11.59 -17.78
CA ILE A 67 31.25 -11.48 -17.22
C ILE A 67 31.19 -11.91 -15.76
N LEU A 68 32.00 -12.90 -15.39
CA LEU A 68 32.17 -13.37 -14.01
C LEU A 68 33.62 -13.11 -13.58
N GLU A 69 33.82 -12.32 -12.55
CA GLU A 69 35.15 -11.92 -12.06
C GLU A 69 36.08 -11.41 -13.19
N GLY A 70 35.55 -10.59 -14.09
CA GLY A 70 36.29 -10.03 -15.23
C GLY A 70 36.56 -11.02 -16.38
N ARG A 71 36.00 -12.23 -16.36
CA ARG A 71 36.13 -13.24 -17.42
C ARG A 71 34.79 -13.49 -18.07
N GLN A 72 34.80 -13.51 -19.40
CA GLN A 72 33.58 -13.80 -20.18
C GLN A 72 33.15 -15.27 -20.01
N VAL A 73 31.88 -15.49 -19.73
CA VAL A 73 31.25 -16.82 -19.66
C VAL A 73 30.88 -17.27 -21.07
N THR A 74 31.51 -18.33 -21.57
CA THR A 74 31.28 -18.88 -22.93
C THR A 74 30.73 -20.31 -22.92
N GLN A 75 30.84 -21.01 -21.79
CA GLN A 75 30.42 -22.40 -21.61
C GLN A 75 30.13 -22.67 -20.14
N PRO A 76 29.40 -23.75 -19.76
CA PRO A 76 29.19 -24.15 -18.38
C PRO A 76 30.51 -24.45 -17.65
N GLY A 77 30.54 -24.23 -16.35
CA GLY A 77 31.72 -24.50 -15.51
C GLY A 77 31.37 -24.79 -14.06
N PRO A 78 32.29 -25.45 -13.31
CA PRO A 78 32.06 -25.79 -11.92
C PRO A 78 32.03 -24.62 -10.95
N ASP A 79 32.43 -23.45 -11.42
CA ASP A 79 32.32 -22.15 -10.70
C ASP A 79 30.88 -21.60 -10.65
N ARG A 80 29.96 -22.17 -11.45
CA ARG A 80 28.55 -21.81 -11.56
C ARG A 80 27.68 -23.06 -11.54
N MET A 81 26.94 -23.28 -10.49
CA MET A 81 26.11 -24.44 -10.33
C MET A 81 24.63 -24.10 -10.42
N VAL A 82 23.86 -24.97 -11.11
CA VAL A 82 22.42 -24.78 -11.32
C VAL A 82 21.65 -25.85 -10.53
N VAL A 83 20.67 -25.41 -9.76
CA VAL A 83 19.61 -26.24 -9.18
C VAL A 83 18.36 -26.01 -10.03
N PHE A 84 17.98 -26.98 -10.83
CA PHE A 84 16.82 -26.94 -11.73
C PHE A 84 15.52 -27.17 -10.97
N GLN A 85 14.40 -26.74 -11.52
CA GLN A 85 13.05 -26.87 -10.97
C GLN A 85 12.68 -28.34 -10.65
N ASN A 86 13.12 -29.29 -11.47
CA ASN A 86 12.91 -30.75 -11.26
C ASN A 86 14.04 -31.40 -10.46
N TYR A 87 14.99 -30.62 -9.89
CA TYR A 87 16.16 -31.02 -9.14
C TYR A 87 17.20 -31.86 -9.93
N SER A 88 16.84 -32.41 -11.07
CA SER A 88 17.69 -33.20 -11.97
C SER A 88 18.57 -34.24 -11.25
N LEU A 89 18.01 -34.94 -10.26
CA LEU A 89 18.69 -36.05 -9.58
C LEU A 89 18.64 -37.30 -10.46
N LEU A 90 19.75 -38.03 -10.50
CA LEU A 90 19.80 -39.32 -11.22
C LEU A 90 19.04 -40.38 -10.41
N PRO A 91 17.92 -40.92 -10.93
CA PRO A 91 17.00 -41.74 -10.14
C PRO A 91 17.57 -43.12 -9.75
N TRP A 92 18.61 -43.58 -10.42
CA TRP A 92 19.29 -44.85 -10.12
C TRP A 92 20.43 -44.73 -9.11
N LEU A 93 20.86 -43.47 -8.77
CA LEU A 93 21.89 -43.22 -7.79
C LEU A 93 21.27 -42.86 -6.42
N THR A 94 21.96 -43.26 -5.36
CA THR A 94 21.64 -42.84 -3.98
C THR A 94 21.92 -41.37 -3.76
N VAL A 95 21.49 -40.79 -2.60
CA VAL A 95 21.86 -39.44 -2.18
C VAL A 95 23.37 -39.24 -2.25
N ARG A 96 24.12 -40.15 -1.63
CA ARG A 96 25.60 -40.10 -1.59
C ARG A 96 26.19 -40.09 -2.99
N GLU A 97 25.75 -40.98 -3.85
CA GLU A 97 26.26 -41.11 -5.22
C GLU A 97 25.87 -39.92 -6.10
N ASN A 98 24.67 -39.32 -5.93
CA ASN A 98 24.28 -38.08 -6.61
C ASN A 98 25.21 -36.92 -6.26
N ILE A 99 25.62 -36.80 -4.98
CA ILE A 99 26.55 -35.74 -4.54
C ILE A 99 27.97 -36.08 -5.01
N ALA A 100 28.39 -37.36 -4.91
CA ALA A 100 29.71 -37.80 -5.29
C ALA A 100 29.99 -37.60 -6.79
N LEU A 101 28.99 -37.72 -7.65
CA LEU A 101 29.16 -37.62 -9.11
C LEU A 101 29.93 -36.37 -9.53
N GLY A 102 29.50 -35.19 -9.06
CA GLY A 102 30.18 -33.93 -9.38
C GLY A 102 31.55 -33.83 -8.72
N VAL A 103 31.67 -34.28 -7.46
CA VAL A 103 32.93 -34.22 -6.71
C VAL A 103 33.97 -35.14 -7.35
N ASP A 104 33.58 -36.34 -7.79
CA ASP A 104 34.48 -37.31 -8.41
C ASP A 104 34.98 -36.83 -9.78
N GLU A 105 34.17 -36.14 -10.54
CA GLU A 105 34.55 -35.58 -11.83
C GLU A 105 35.44 -34.32 -11.67
N VAL A 106 34.96 -33.31 -10.95
CA VAL A 106 35.64 -32.02 -10.85
C VAL A 106 36.89 -32.07 -9.99
N MET A 107 36.90 -32.91 -8.93
CA MET A 107 37.98 -33.06 -7.98
C MET A 107 38.73 -34.38 -8.14
N ALA A 108 38.79 -34.97 -9.35
CA ALA A 108 39.48 -36.21 -9.63
C ALA A 108 40.97 -36.22 -9.21
N HIS A 109 41.58 -35.04 -9.18
CA HIS A 109 42.96 -34.82 -8.73
C HIS A 109 43.17 -34.98 -7.22
N ARG A 110 42.08 -34.99 -6.41
CA ARG A 110 42.17 -35.19 -4.96
C ARG A 110 42.12 -36.67 -4.56
N PRO A 111 42.75 -37.06 -3.44
CA PRO A 111 42.65 -38.43 -2.90
C PRO A 111 41.19 -38.82 -2.65
N LYS A 112 40.89 -40.14 -2.87
CA LYS A 112 39.54 -40.69 -2.63
C LYS A 112 39.00 -40.39 -1.22
N GLY A 113 39.87 -40.42 -0.20
CA GLY A 113 39.48 -40.12 1.18
C GLY A 113 38.96 -38.68 1.37
N GLU A 114 39.63 -37.71 0.76
CA GLU A 114 39.20 -36.31 0.80
C GLU A 114 37.86 -36.10 0.07
N ARG A 115 37.72 -36.69 -1.12
CA ARG A 115 36.46 -36.61 -1.90
C ARG A 115 35.30 -37.21 -1.12
N LYS A 116 35.50 -38.37 -0.49
CA LYS A 116 34.49 -38.95 0.39
C LYS A 116 34.17 -38.06 1.59
N GLY A 117 35.16 -37.41 2.20
CA GLY A 117 34.97 -36.46 3.28
C GLY A 117 34.11 -35.25 2.85
N ILE A 118 34.33 -34.71 1.64
CA ILE A 118 33.55 -33.62 1.08
C ILE A 118 32.07 -34.06 0.91
N VAL A 119 31.83 -35.26 0.37
CA VAL A 119 30.48 -35.80 0.17
C VAL A 119 29.75 -35.95 1.51
N GLU A 120 30.38 -36.62 2.49
CA GLU A 120 29.78 -36.83 3.81
C GLU A 120 29.48 -35.49 4.54
N HIS A 121 30.40 -34.53 4.45
CA HIS A 121 30.19 -33.18 5.01
C HIS A 121 28.95 -32.51 4.42
N HIS A 122 28.74 -32.57 3.11
CA HIS A 122 27.58 -31.93 2.48
C HIS A 122 26.26 -32.67 2.73
N ILE A 123 26.32 -34.03 2.91
CA ILE A 123 25.16 -34.79 3.37
C ILE A 123 24.75 -34.33 4.79
N GLU A 124 25.74 -34.13 5.66
CA GLU A 124 25.51 -33.67 7.04
C GLU A 124 24.98 -32.20 7.07
N LEU A 125 25.59 -31.30 6.28
CA LEU A 125 25.20 -29.90 6.13
C LEU A 125 23.71 -29.74 5.79
N VAL A 126 23.17 -30.62 4.94
CA VAL A 126 21.74 -30.56 4.56
C VAL A 126 20.86 -31.49 5.42
N GLY A 127 21.41 -32.11 6.49
CA GLY A 127 20.68 -32.96 7.43
C GLY A 127 20.14 -34.28 6.84
N LEU A 128 20.86 -34.88 5.88
CA LEU A 128 20.40 -36.09 5.18
C LEU A 128 21.20 -37.36 5.54
N ARG A 129 21.92 -37.39 6.67
CA ARG A 129 22.77 -38.51 7.09
C ARG A 129 22.00 -39.84 7.10
N GLN A 130 20.77 -39.88 7.62
CA GLN A 130 19.94 -41.07 7.69
C GLN A 130 19.41 -41.52 6.31
N ALA A 131 19.38 -40.64 5.33
CA ALA A 131 18.89 -40.88 3.99
C ALA A 131 20.02 -41.04 2.97
N ALA A 132 21.28 -41.06 3.37
CA ALA A 132 22.45 -41.05 2.49
C ALA A 132 22.47 -42.20 1.46
N ASN A 133 21.89 -43.36 1.78
CA ASN A 133 21.81 -44.52 0.94
C ASN A 133 20.46 -44.71 0.21
N LYS A 134 19.48 -43.77 0.40
CA LYS A 134 18.20 -43.77 -0.30
C LYS A 134 18.34 -43.22 -1.71
N ARG A 135 17.45 -43.67 -2.59
CA ARG A 135 17.33 -43.15 -3.97
C ARG A 135 16.29 -42.02 -4.05
N PRO A 136 16.33 -41.17 -5.08
CA PRO A 136 15.40 -40.05 -5.23
C PRO A 136 13.91 -40.42 -5.14
N GLY A 137 13.51 -41.59 -5.61
CA GLY A 137 12.15 -42.10 -5.50
C GLY A 137 11.66 -42.37 -4.06
N GLU A 138 12.59 -42.55 -3.11
CA GLU A 138 12.30 -42.79 -1.70
C GLU A 138 12.36 -41.53 -0.83
N LEU A 139 12.56 -40.35 -1.46
CA LEU A 139 12.73 -39.05 -0.81
C LEU A 139 11.49 -38.17 -0.99
N SER A 140 11.16 -37.39 0.04
CA SER A 140 10.19 -36.30 -0.09
C SER A 140 10.72 -35.19 -1.03
N GLY A 141 9.84 -34.33 -1.52
CA GLY A 141 10.23 -33.18 -2.36
C GLY A 141 11.31 -32.31 -1.72
N GLY A 142 11.15 -31.99 -0.44
CA GLY A 142 12.14 -31.20 0.32
C GLY A 142 13.48 -31.91 0.50
N MET A 143 13.47 -33.25 0.68
CA MET A 143 14.71 -34.01 0.73
C MET A 143 15.43 -34.00 -0.63
N ARG A 144 14.71 -34.14 -1.73
CA ARG A 144 15.27 -34.05 -3.10
C ARG A 144 15.91 -32.68 -3.37
N LEU A 145 15.27 -31.60 -2.96
CA LEU A 145 15.86 -30.27 -3.06
C LEU A 145 17.16 -30.17 -2.25
N ARG A 146 17.17 -30.64 -1.02
CA ARG A 146 18.40 -30.68 -0.18
C ARG A 146 19.54 -31.45 -0.82
N VAL A 147 19.25 -32.57 -1.47
CA VAL A 147 20.27 -33.32 -2.24
C VAL A 147 20.81 -32.48 -3.40
N ALA A 148 19.95 -31.81 -4.16
CA ALA A 148 20.38 -30.98 -5.28
C ALA A 148 21.24 -29.78 -4.82
N ILE A 149 20.87 -29.13 -3.71
CA ILE A 149 21.67 -28.06 -3.09
C ILE A 149 23.03 -28.62 -2.63
N ALA A 150 23.05 -29.75 -1.91
CA ALA A 150 24.27 -30.39 -1.45
C ALA A 150 25.21 -30.77 -2.62
N ARG A 151 24.67 -31.31 -3.70
CA ARG A 151 25.40 -31.64 -4.93
C ARG A 151 26.04 -30.40 -5.56
N ALA A 152 25.28 -29.28 -5.61
CA ALA A 152 25.79 -28.03 -6.15
C ALA A 152 26.91 -27.44 -5.27
N LEU A 153 26.69 -27.34 -3.96
CA LEU A 153 27.64 -26.75 -3.02
C LEU A 153 28.90 -27.57 -2.79
N ALA A 154 28.85 -28.92 -2.97
CA ALA A 154 30.01 -29.77 -2.82
C ALA A 154 31.14 -29.42 -3.79
N LEU A 155 30.84 -28.74 -4.89
CA LEU A 155 31.83 -28.27 -5.86
C LEU A 155 32.40 -26.89 -5.49
N ARG A 156 31.93 -26.27 -4.41
CA ARG A 156 32.31 -24.91 -3.96
C ARG A 156 32.15 -23.85 -5.07
N PRO A 157 30.98 -23.74 -5.65
CA PRO A 157 30.75 -22.78 -6.73
C PRO A 157 30.91 -21.36 -6.21
N LYS A 158 31.28 -20.44 -7.08
CA LYS A 158 31.28 -19.00 -6.81
C LYS A 158 29.88 -18.40 -6.99
N LEU A 159 29.06 -19.02 -7.86
CA LEU A 159 27.70 -18.59 -8.20
C LEU A 159 26.75 -19.79 -8.13
N LEU A 160 25.68 -19.66 -7.34
CA LEU A 160 24.59 -20.62 -7.24
C LEU A 160 23.37 -20.08 -7.95
N LEU A 161 22.86 -20.84 -8.91
CA LEU A 161 21.71 -20.50 -9.74
C LEU A 161 20.54 -21.41 -9.37
N LEU A 162 19.39 -20.86 -9.02
CA LEU A 162 18.23 -21.58 -8.52
C LEU A 162 17.02 -21.28 -9.41
N ASP A 163 16.49 -22.30 -10.11
CA ASP A 163 15.31 -22.12 -10.97
C ASP A 163 14.07 -22.67 -10.27
N GLU A 164 13.23 -21.80 -9.70
CA GLU A 164 12.00 -22.10 -8.94
C GLU A 164 12.18 -23.26 -7.92
N PRO A 165 13.19 -23.20 -7.02
CA PRO A 165 13.59 -24.36 -6.23
C PRO A 165 12.51 -24.86 -5.27
N PHE A 166 11.59 -24.00 -4.84
CA PHE A 166 10.56 -24.31 -3.84
C PHE A 166 9.18 -24.54 -4.46
N GLY A 167 9.03 -24.39 -5.79
CA GLY A 167 7.71 -24.42 -6.46
C GLY A 167 6.93 -25.74 -6.28
N ALA A 168 7.61 -26.87 -6.11
CA ALA A 168 6.99 -28.19 -5.95
C ALA A 168 6.77 -28.61 -4.47
N LEU A 169 6.96 -27.70 -3.50
CA LEU A 169 6.91 -28.02 -2.08
C LEU A 169 5.61 -27.51 -1.42
N ASP A 170 5.11 -28.28 -0.45
CA ASP A 170 4.04 -27.84 0.42
C ASP A 170 4.47 -26.67 1.32
N ALA A 171 3.51 -25.88 1.81
CA ALA A 171 3.77 -24.64 2.54
C ALA A 171 4.53 -24.85 3.87
N LEU A 172 4.30 -25.97 4.57
CA LEU A 172 4.95 -26.25 5.85
C LEU A 172 6.43 -26.61 5.66
N THR A 173 6.71 -27.45 4.66
CA THR A 173 8.08 -27.88 4.33
C THR A 173 8.90 -26.72 3.74
N ARG A 174 8.26 -25.83 2.97
CA ARG A 174 8.91 -24.71 2.27
C ARG A 174 9.62 -23.75 3.22
N GLY A 175 8.94 -23.31 4.30
CA GLY A 175 9.50 -22.32 5.24
C GLY A 175 10.82 -22.73 5.86
N GLY A 176 10.91 -23.95 6.41
CA GLY A 176 12.15 -24.44 7.01
C GLY A 176 13.31 -24.62 6.01
N LEU A 177 12.98 -24.93 4.73
CA LEU A 177 13.99 -25.07 3.68
C LEU A 177 14.52 -23.72 3.20
N GLN A 178 13.69 -22.69 3.17
CA GLN A 178 14.10 -21.32 2.85
C GLN A 178 15.08 -20.78 3.89
N GLU A 179 14.80 -20.96 5.17
CA GLU A 179 15.70 -20.58 6.26
C GLU A 179 17.02 -21.37 6.20
N GLN A 180 16.94 -22.66 5.93
CA GLN A 180 18.14 -23.50 5.78
C GLN A 180 19.00 -23.05 4.58
N LEU A 181 18.39 -22.75 3.42
CA LEU A 181 19.12 -22.25 2.26
C LEU A 181 19.81 -20.91 2.57
N MET A 182 19.10 -19.98 3.22
CA MET A 182 19.65 -18.69 3.59
C MET A 182 20.87 -18.84 4.49
N LYS A 183 20.77 -19.66 5.54
CA LYS A 183 21.90 -19.96 6.44
C LYS A 183 23.10 -20.55 5.68
N ILE A 184 22.87 -21.50 4.78
CA ILE A 184 23.93 -22.11 3.99
C ILE A 184 24.60 -21.08 3.08
N CYS A 185 23.84 -20.20 2.43
CA CYS A 185 24.38 -19.15 1.56
C CYS A 185 25.21 -18.13 2.35
N GLU A 186 24.75 -17.75 3.54
CA GLU A 186 25.47 -16.85 4.43
C GLU A 186 26.81 -17.47 4.91
N GLU A 187 26.78 -18.73 5.39
CA GLU A 187 27.97 -19.42 5.87
C GLU A 187 28.99 -19.69 4.74
N SER A 188 28.54 -19.96 3.53
CA SER A 188 29.40 -20.22 2.36
C SER A 188 29.81 -18.97 1.59
N HIS A 189 29.24 -17.80 1.88
CA HIS A 189 29.43 -16.56 1.14
C HIS A 189 29.28 -16.69 -0.38
N VAL A 190 28.41 -17.61 -0.82
CA VAL A 190 28.14 -17.84 -2.25
C VAL A 190 27.21 -16.77 -2.79
N THR A 191 27.49 -16.26 -3.99
CA THR A 191 26.57 -15.37 -4.70
C THR A 191 25.41 -16.16 -5.25
N CYS A 192 24.16 -15.69 -5.11
CA CYS A 192 22.97 -16.42 -5.52
C CYS A 192 22.11 -15.64 -6.51
N ILE A 193 21.63 -16.29 -7.56
CA ILE A 193 20.56 -15.80 -8.41
C ILE A 193 19.44 -16.84 -8.38
N MET A 194 18.26 -16.44 -7.93
CA MET A 194 17.09 -17.29 -7.83
C MET A 194 15.96 -16.78 -8.75
N VAL A 195 15.36 -17.69 -9.49
CA VAL A 195 14.09 -17.44 -10.18
C VAL A 195 12.97 -17.87 -9.26
N THR A 196 12.02 -17.00 -9.05
CA THR A 196 10.78 -17.32 -8.32
C THR A 196 9.59 -16.52 -8.88
N HIS A 197 8.39 -16.99 -8.62
CA HIS A 197 7.15 -16.26 -8.84
C HIS A 197 6.48 -15.84 -7.52
N ASP A 198 7.07 -16.21 -6.38
CA ASP A 198 6.57 -15.90 -5.04
C ASP A 198 7.28 -14.65 -4.51
N VAL A 199 6.47 -13.60 -4.30
CA VAL A 199 6.94 -12.28 -3.81
C VAL A 199 7.48 -12.38 -2.38
N ASP A 200 6.81 -13.15 -1.53
CA ASP A 200 7.17 -13.30 -0.12
C ASP A 200 8.49 -14.07 0.04
N GLU A 201 8.72 -15.03 -0.84
CA GLU A 201 9.98 -15.78 -0.97
C GLU A 201 11.14 -14.86 -1.36
N ALA A 202 10.94 -14.00 -2.35
CA ALA A 202 11.95 -13.05 -2.79
C ALA A 202 12.31 -12.04 -1.69
N LEU A 203 11.33 -11.52 -0.96
CA LEU A 203 11.57 -10.59 0.15
C LEU A 203 12.29 -11.25 1.33
N LEU A 204 12.02 -12.53 1.58
CA LEU A 204 12.70 -13.27 2.64
C LEU A 204 14.18 -13.51 2.32
N LEU A 205 14.49 -13.89 1.08
CA LEU A 205 15.80 -14.44 0.72
C LEU A 205 16.74 -13.40 0.10
N SER A 206 16.24 -12.39 -0.61
CA SER A 206 17.05 -11.57 -1.51
C SER A 206 17.51 -10.24 -0.90
N ASP A 207 18.68 -9.78 -1.31
CA ASP A 207 19.15 -8.43 -1.06
C ASP A 207 18.59 -7.45 -2.09
N ARG A 208 18.37 -7.94 -3.33
CA ARG A 208 17.65 -7.21 -4.40
C ARG A 208 16.72 -8.13 -5.16
N VAL A 209 15.62 -7.56 -5.61
CA VAL A 209 14.67 -8.22 -6.50
C VAL A 209 14.67 -7.54 -7.86
N VAL A 210 14.94 -8.29 -8.90
CA VAL A 210 14.97 -7.84 -10.30
C VAL A 210 13.68 -8.28 -10.98
N MET A 211 12.89 -7.33 -11.42
CA MET A 211 11.58 -7.55 -12.00
C MET A 211 11.62 -7.42 -13.52
N LEU A 212 11.27 -8.51 -14.21
CA LEU A 212 11.25 -8.58 -15.67
C LEU A 212 9.87 -8.22 -16.22
N THR A 213 9.85 -7.46 -17.32
CA THR A 213 8.64 -7.17 -18.08
C THR A 213 8.15 -8.41 -18.84
N ASN A 214 6.94 -8.36 -19.39
CA ASN A 214 6.44 -9.45 -20.22
C ASN A 214 7.22 -9.57 -21.55
N GLY A 215 7.35 -10.82 -22.06
CA GLY A 215 7.75 -11.04 -23.44
C GLY A 215 6.63 -10.71 -24.46
N PRO A 216 6.96 -10.55 -25.76
CA PRO A 216 8.31 -10.50 -26.32
C PRO A 216 9.10 -9.25 -25.91
N GLU A 217 10.41 -9.26 -26.16
CA GLU A 217 11.33 -8.15 -25.82
C GLU A 217 11.36 -7.83 -24.30
N SER A 218 11.35 -8.88 -23.47
CA SER A 218 11.44 -8.71 -22.03
C SER A 218 12.75 -8.03 -21.61
N HIS A 219 12.65 -7.07 -20.75
CA HIS A 219 13.77 -6.32 -20.17
C HIS A 219 13.58 -6.13 -18.65
N ILE A 220 14.58 -5.59 -17.98
CA ILE A 220 14.45 -5.25 -16.55
C ILE A 220 13.53 -4.03 -16.46
N GLY A 221 12.35 -4.22 -15.89
CA GLY A 221 11.40 -3.13 -15.69
C GLY A 221 11.64 -2.38 -14.39
N GLN A 222 12.14 -3.10 -13.36
CA GLN A 222 12.42 -2.51 -12.05
C GLN A 222 13.43 -3.35 -11.27
N ILE A 223 14.22 -2.69 -10.42
CA ILE A 223 15.07 -3.34 -9.40
C ILE A 223 14.67 -2.76 -8.04
N ILE A 224 14.41 -3.64 -7.08
CA ILE A 224 13.99 -3.28 -5.73
C ILE A 224 15.07 -3.72 -4.76
N ASP A 225 15.62 -2.81 -3.98
CA ASP A 225 16.53 -3.11 -2.88
C ASP A 225 15.72 -3.54 -1.65
N VAL A 226 16.08 -4.69 -1.04
CA VAL A 226 15.37 -5.21 0.14
C VAL A 226 16.13 -4.78 1.39
N GLU A 227 15.77 -3.63 1.93
CA GLU A 227 16.42 -3.02 3.11
C GLU A 227 16.01 -3.67 4.45
N ILE A 228 15.59 -4.94 4.44
CA ILE A 228 15.30 -5.70 5.65
C ILE A 228 16.59 -6.32 6.16
N PRO A 229 17.00 -6.09 7.43
CA PRO A 229 18.27 -6.60 7.96
C PRO A 229 18.36 -8.13 7.96
N ARG A 230 19.60 -8.67 7.88
CA ARG A 230 19.91 -10.08 8.12
C ARG A 230 20.42 -10.29 9.56
N PRO A 231 20.26 -11.48 10.19
CA PRO A 231 19.53 -12.66 9.66
C PRO A 231 18.01 -12.42 9.61
N ARG A 232 17.35 -13.03 8.63
CA ARG A 232 15.91 -12.87 8.42
C ARG A 232 15.16 -14.11 8.86
N HIS A 233 14.22 -13.92 9.78
CA HIS A 233 13.24 -14.93 10.17
C HIS A 233 11.87 -14.57 9.60
N ARG A 234 11.13 -15.52 9.12
CA ARG A 234 9.87 -15.30 8.41
C ARG A 234 8.89 -14.37 9.15
N LEU A 235 8.70 -14.60 10.43
CA LEU A 235 7.81 -13.76 11.27
C LEU A 235 8.34 -12.33 11.44
N GLU A 236 9.65 -12.16 11.57
CA GLU A 236 10.28 -10.85 11.71
C GLU A 236 10.21 -10.06 10.41
N VAL A 237 10.40 -10.74 9.26
CA VAL A 237 10.29 -10.12 7.94
C VAL A 237 8.87 -9.61 7.69
N VAL A 238 7.85 -10.42 7.97
CA VAL A 238 6.43 -10.04 7.78
C VAL A 238 6.04 -8.88 8.68
N ASN A 239 6.61 -8.80 9.88
CA ASN A 239 6.35 -7.72 10.84
C ASN A 239 7.23 -6.47 10.60
N HIS A 240 8.18 -6.52 9.66
CA HIS A 240 9.05 -5.39 9.38
C HIS A 240 8.27 -4.26 8.66
N PRO A 241 8.42 -2.97 9.08
CA PRO A 241 7.67 -1.85 8.49
C PRO A 241 7.76 -1.74 6.97
N SER A 242 8.93 -2.05 6.38
CA SER A 242 9.15 -2.00 4.93
C SER A 242 8.55 -3.20 4.17
N TYR A 243 8.17 -4.29 4.84
CA TYR A 243 7.74 -5.53 4.16
C TYR A 243 6.52 -5.31 3.26
N TYR A 244 5.45 -4.74 3.82
CA TYR A 244 4.21 -4.52 3.06
C TYR A 244 4.39 -3.51 1.93
N MET A 245 5.24 -2.49 2.12
CA MET A 245 5.56 -1.52 1.08
C MET A 245 6.25 -2.20 -0.10
N LEU A 246 7.34 -2.95 0.16
CA LEU A 246 8.10 -3.67 -0.87
C LEU A 246 7.23 -4.73 -1.56
N ARG A 247 6.43 -5.49 -0.79
CA ARG A 247 5.50 -6.50 -1.29
C ARG A 247 4.47 -5.90 -2.24
N ASN A 248 3.85 -4.80 -1.85
CA ASN A 248 2.84 -4.13 -2.66
C ASN A 248 3.43 -3.53 -3.94
N GLU A 249 4.63 -2.98 -3.88
CA GLU A 249 5.37 -2.49 -5.03
C GLU A 249 5.60 -3.60 -6.07
N MET A 250 6.04 -4.77 -5.62
CA MET A 250 6.24 -5.93 -6.48
C MET A 250 4.93 -6.44 -7.09
N ILE A 251 3.87 -6.58 -6.26
CA ILE A 251 2.54 -6.99 -6.73
C ILE A 251 1.97 -5.98 -7.72
N TYR A 252 2.13 -4.68 -7.46
CA TYR A 252 1.70 -3.64 -8.38
C TYR A 252 2.36 -3.78 -9.75
N PHE A 253 3.70 -3.91 -9.79
CA PHE A 253 4.43 -4.13 -11.04
C PHE A 253 3.92 -5.37 -11.80
N LEU A 254 3.77 -6.51 -11.11
CA LEU A 254 3.28 -7.75 -11.72
C LEU A 254 1.87 -7.58 -12.29
N ASN A 255 0.98 -6.92 -11.56
CA ASN A 255 -0.38 -6.64 -12.04
C ASN A 255 -0.40 -5.72 -13.26
N GLN A 256 0.45 -4.69 -13.31
CA GLN A 256 0.60 -3.85 -14.51
C GLN A 256 1.08 -4.67 -15.70
N GLN A 257 2.07 -5.53 -15.51
CA GLN A 257 2.54 -6.43 -16.56
C GLN A 257 1.45 -7.41 -17.03
N LYS A 258 0.61 -7.95 -16.12
CA LYS A 258 -0.54 -8.80 -16.46
C LYS A 258 -1.55 -8.03 -17.31
N LYS A 259 -1.91 -6.79 -16.91
CA LYS A 259 -2.82 -5.93 -17.66
C LYS A 259 -2.30 -5.62 -19.06
N GLU A 260 -1.03 -5.29 -19.19
CA GLU A 260 -0.39 -5.01 -20.48
C GLU A 260 -0.39 -6.23 -21.42
N LYS A 261 -0.10 -7.42 -20.87
CA LYS A 261 -0.20 -8.70 -21.62
C LYS A 261 -1.62 -8.96 -22.13
N LEU A 262 -2.63 -8.74 -21.30
CA LEU A 262 -4.04 -8.90 -21.66
C LEU A 262 -4.49 -7.86 -22.70
N ARG A 263 -3.98 -6.63 -22.62
CA ARG A 263 -4.22 -5.55 -23.60
C ARG A 263 -3.60 -5.87 -24.96
N LYS A 264 -2.33 -6.30 -24.99
CA LYS A 264 -1.63 -6.73 -26.23
C LYS A 264 -2.30 -7.97 -26.86
N ALA A 265 -2.90 -8.83 -26.05
CA ALA A 265 -3.65 -10.02 -26.54
C ALA A 265 -5.09 -9.70 -26.99
N GLY A 266 -5.55 -8.43 -26.97
CA GLY A 266 -6.91 -8.03 -27.32
C GLY A 266 -7.98 -8.58 -26.38
N LYS A 267 -7.59 -9.13 -25.22
CA LYS A 267 -8.51 -9.74 -24.23
C LYS A 267 -9.07 -8.73 -23.24
N LEU A 268 -8.44 -7.56 -23.06
CA LEU A 268 -9.09 -6.38 -22.48
C LEU A 268 -9.77 -5.67 -23.65
N LYS A 269 -11.06 -5.94 -23.81
CA LYS A 269 -11.90 -5.10 -24.67
C LYS A 269 -11.83 -3.67 -24.10
N PRO A 270 -11.69 -2.61 -24.94
CA PRO A 270 -12.08 -1.28 -24.53
C PRO A 270 -13.52 -1.44 -24.00
N ILE A 271 -13.80 -0.92 -22.81
CA ILE A 271 -15.19 -0.83 -22.34
C ILE A 271 -15.89 -0.06 -23.45
N ALA A 272 -16.84 -0.72 -24.11
CA ALA A 272 -17.55 -0.10 -25.22
C ALA A 272 -18.16 1.22 -24.67
N ARG A 273 -17.97 2.31 -25.38
CA ARG A 273 -18.56 3.63 -25.06
C ARG A 273 -20.10 3.60 -24.93
N ASN A 274 -20.72 2.48 -25.30
CA ASN A 274 -22.15 2.24 -25.34
C ASN A 274 -22.60 1.43 -24.12
N GLY A 275 -23.07 2.09 -23.06
CA GLY A 275 -23.63 1.43 -21.89
C GLY A 275 -23.63 2.25 -20.61
N LEU A 276 -23.00 3.44 -20.61
CA LEU A 276 -23.07 4.38 -19.49
C LEU A 276 -24.30 5.29 -19.65
N GLU A 277 -25.01 5.51 -18.57
CA GLU A 277 -26.22 6.35 -18.56
C GLU A 277 -25.88 7.85 -18.64
N LYS A 278 -24.69 8.22 -18.15
CA LYS A 278 -24.14 9.59 -18.15
C LYS A 278 -22.63 9.54 -18.32
N VAL A 279 -22.06 10.32 -19.24
CA VAL A 279 -20.61 10.34 -19.55
C VAL A 279 -19.90 11.62 -19.12
N ASN A 280 -20.67 12.69 -18.86
CA ASN A 280 -20.16 13.98 -18.39
C ASN A 280 -20.51 14.16 -16.92
N LEU A 281 -19.52 14.39 -16.06
CA LEU A 281 -19.72 14.42 -14.61
C LEU A 281 -19.18 15.70 -14.01
N GLU A 282 -19.93 16.24 -13.03
CA GLU A 282 -19.53 17.35 -12.15
C GLU A 282 -19.14 16.79 -10.78
N ILE A 283 -17.83 16.77 -10.45
CA ILE A 283 -17.32 16.22 -9.21
C ILE A 283 -16.73 17.31 -8.34
N GLY A 284 -17.24 17.48 -7.12
CA GLY A 284 -16.76 18.46 -6.15
C GLY A 284 -15.58 17.96 -5.31
N PHE A 285 -14.64 18.86 -4.98
CA PHE A 285 -13.54 18.59 -4.07
C PHE A 285 -13.10 19.83 -3.29
N ILE A 286 -12.36 19.61 -2.20
CA ILE A 286 -11.74 20.68 -1.40
C ILE A 286 -10.21 20.64 -1.63
N PRO A 287 -9.53 21.83 -1.70
CA PRO A 287 -8.10 21.91 -1.97
C PRO A 287 -7.25 21.45 -0.77
N LEU A 288 -7.13 20.15 -0.62
CA LEU A 288 -6.30 19.43 0.33
C LEU A 288 -5.51 18.35 -0.42
N THR A 289 -4.39 17.87 0.13
CA THR A 289 -3.57 16.85 -0.53
C THR A 289 -4.32 15.54 -0.77
N ASP A 290 -5.33 15.27 0.02
CA ASP A 290 -6.17 14.07 -0.08
C ASP A 290 -7.17 14.07 -1.25
N CYS A 291 -7.24 15.16 -2.04
CA CYS A 291 -7.95 15.16 -3.33
C CYS A 291 -7.14 14.47 -4.46
N ALA A 292 -5.92 14.03 -4.18
CA ALA A 292 -5.02 13.42 -5.15
C ALA A 292 -5.67 12.34 -6.04
N PRO A 293 -6.52 11.40 -5.53
CA PRO A 293 -7.15 10.41 -6.40
C PRO A 293 -8.05 11.01 -7.49
N LEU A 294 -8.78 12.08 -7.19
CA LEU A 294 -9.63 12.77 -8.17
C LEU A 294 -8.79 13.46 -9.25
N VAL A 295 -7.74 14.18 -8.82
CA VAL A 295 -6.81 14.87 -9.71
C VAL A 295 -6.10 13.87 -10.62
N VAL A 296 -5.56 12.80 -10.05
CA VAL A 296 -4.88 11.73 -10.79
C VAL A 296 -5.85 11.03 -11.75
N ALA A 297 -7.07 10.73 -11.34
CA ALA A 297 -8.05 10.09 -12.22
C ALA A 297 -8.33 10.93 -13.47
N LYS A 298 -8.37 12.26 -13.33
CA LYS A 298 -8.53 13.19 -14.44
C LYS A 298 -7.27 13.32 -15.28
N GLU A 299 -6.14 13.69 -14.68
CA GLU A 299 -4.92 14.05 -15.41
C GLU A 299 -4.22 12.82 -16.04
N LYS A 300 -4.46 11.62 -15.50
CA LYS A 300 -3.91 10.36 -16.06
C LYS A 300 -4.90 9.61 -16.95
N GLY A 301 -6.07 10.19 -17.24
CA GLY A 301 -7.06 9.62 -18.17
C GLY A 301 -7.75 8.37 -17.63
N PHE A 302 -7.82 8.17 -16.29
CA PHE A 302 -8.53 7.01 -15.76
C PHE A 302 -10.04 7.13 -15.91
N PHE A 303 -10.60 8.34 -15.90
CA PHE A 303 -12.02 8.55 -16.20
C PHE A 303 -12.35 8.19 -17.65
N GLU A 304 -11.58 8.67 -18.60
CA GLU A 304 -11.74 8.40 -20.03
C GLU A 304 -11.58 6.91 -20.34
N LYS A 305 -10.67 6.23 -19.62
CA LYS A 305 -10.44 4.79 -19.74
C LYS A 305 -11.72 3.98 -19.49
N TYR A 306 -12.59 4.45 -18.58
CA TYR A 306 -13.85 3.81 -18.25
C TYR A 306 -15.06 4.44 -18.95
N GLY A 307 -14.84 5.28 -19.97
CA GLY A 307 -15.87 5.84 -20.82
C GLY A 307 -16.51 7.12 -20.29
N LEU A 308 -15.96 7.73 -19.25
CA LEU A 308 -16.38 9.03 -18.75
C LEU A 308 -15.63 10.10 -19.56
N GLU A 309 -16.34 10.72 -20.51
CA GLU A 309 -15.71 11.53 -21.58
C GLU A 309 -15.31 12.94 -21.10
N GLU A 310 -16.13 13.54 -20.23
CA GLU A 310 -15.87 14.87 -19.70
C GLU A 310 -16.14 14.91 -18.20
N VAL A 311 -15.08 14.92 -17.40
CA VAL A 311 -15.18 15.05 -15.95
C VAL A 311 -14.64 16.41 -15.51
N THR A 312 -15.55 17.25 -15.03
CA THR A 312 -15.21 18.53 -14.43
C THR A 312 -14.95 18.37 -12.94
N LEU A 313 -13.76 18.72 -12.49
CA LEU A 313 -13.43 18.80 -11.07
C LEU A 313 -13.72 20.21 -10.56
N ASN A 314 -14.72 20.37 -9.69
CA ASN A 314 -15.14 21.63 -9.11
C ASN A 314 -14.45 21.85 -7.77
N ARG A 315 -13.55 22.82 -7.73
CA ARG A 315 -12.90 23.26 -6.50
C ARG A 315 -13.90 24.09 -5.67
N GLU A 316 -14.36 23.50 -4.57
CA GLU A 316 -15.38 24.11 -3.73
C GLU A 316 -14.72 24.92 -2.58
N PRO A 317 -15.34 26.03 -2.16
CA PRO A 317 -14.76 26.92 -1.14
C PRO A 317 -14.88 26.36 0.29
N SER A 318 -15.76 25.42 0.53
CA SER A 318 -16.01 24.86 1.86
C SER A 318 -16.76 23.52 1.81
N TRP A 319 -16.69 22.74 2.88
CA TRP A 319 -17.47 21.49 3.03
C TRP A 319 -18.99 21.73 3.01
N LYS A 320 -19.45 22.92 3.43
CA LYS A 320 -20.85 23.31 3.29
C LYS A 320 -21.24 23.47 1.81
N ALA A 321 -20.35 24.00 0.97
CA ALA A 321 -20.58 24.10 -0.47
C ALA A 321 -20.66 22.73 -1.13
N ILE A 322 -19.80 21.77 -0.74
CA ILE A 322 -19.88 20.36 -1.13
C ILE A 322 -21.27 19.78 -0.78
N ALA A 323 -21.68 19.87 0.48
CA ALA A 323 -22.96 19.36 0.94
C ALA A 323 -24.12 19.96 0.13
N ASN A 324 -24.14 21.29 -0.05
CA ASN A 324 -25.17 21.97 -0.82
C ASN A 324 -25.16 21.57 -2.32
N GLY A 325 -23.97 21.40 -2.90
CA GLY A 325 -23.81 20.97 -4.30
C GLY A 325 -24.40 19.58 -4.56
N ILE A 326 -24.19 18.65 -3.64
CA ILE A 326 -24.77 17.29 -3.70
C ILE A 326 -26.29 17.34 -3.45
N VAL A 327 -26.74 18.02 -2.40
CA VAL A 327 -28.18 18.11 -2.07
C VAL A 327 -28.98 18.73 -3.21
N SER A 328 -28.46 19.78 -3.86
CA SER A 328 -29.12 20.44 -4.99
C SER A 328 -29.01 19.68 -6.33
N GLY A 329 -28.17 18.65 -6.42
CA GLY A 329 -27.87 17.94 -7.67
C GLY A 329 -26.98 18.72 -8.65
N ARG A 330 -26.34 19.83 -8.22
CA ARG A 330 -25.34 20.56 -9.01
C ARG A 330 -24.08 19.71 -9.20
N LEU A 331 -23.72 18.94 -8.20
CA LEU A 331 -22.64 17.96 -8.25
C LEU A 331 -23.22 16.55 -8.37
N ASP A 332 -22.70 15.77 -9.28
CA ASP A 332 -23.04 14.35 -9.45
C ASP A 332 -22.41 13.50 -8.33
N ALA A 333 -21.17 13.83 -7.99
CA ALA A 333 -20.42 13.18 -6.93
C ALA A 333 -19.51 14.21 -6.23
N ALA A 334 -19.00 13.88 -5.07
CA ALA A 334 -18.01 14.72 -4.41
C ALA A 334 -17.08 13.92 -3.48
N GLN A 335 -15.86 14.40 -3.32
CA GLN A 335 -15.05 14.11 -2.15
C GLN A 335 -15.77 14.67 -0.91
N MET A 336 -16.02 13.81 0.07
CA MET A 336 -16.68 14.17 1.32
C MET A 336 -15.86 13.77 2.52
N VAL A 337 -15.98 14.51 3.63
CA VAL A 337 -15.52 14.02 4.94
C VAL A 337 -16.34 12.80 5.36
N ALA A 338 -15.70 11.80 5.97
CA ALA A 338 -16.25 10.44 6.16
C ALA A 338 -17.63 10.38 6.87
N GLY A 339 -17.93 11.33 7.75
CA GLY A 339 -19.22 11.39 8.46
C GLY A 339 -20.33 12.15 7.72
N MET A 340 -20.00 12.84 6.61
CA MET A 340 -20.99 13.67 5.90
C MET A 340 -22.11 12.87 5.24
N PRO A 341 -21.86 11.74 4.54
CA PRO A 341 -22.92 10.91 4.00
C PRO A 341 -23.93 10.46 5.06
N LEU A 342 -23.46 10.08 6.25
CA LEU A 342 -24.31 9.67 7.38
C LEU A 342 -25.20 10.84 7.85
N THR A 343 -24.62 12.02 8.05
CA THR A 343 -25.37 13.18 8.55
C THR A 343 -26.36 13.73 7.54
N LEU A 344 -26.08 13.65 6.24
CA LEU A 344 -27.03 14.04 5.19
C LEU A 344 -28.19 13.02 5.10
N THR A 345 -27.89 11.72 5.17
CA THR A 345 -28.90 10.66 5.12
C THR A 345 -29.84 10.70 6.33
N ILE A 346 -29.31 11.01 7.52
CA ILE A 346 -30.09 11.13 8.76
C ILE A 346 -30.88 12.47 8.85
N GLY A 347 -30.40 13.51 8.16
CA GLY A 347 -30.99 14.86 8.26
C GLY A 347 -30.52 15.61 9.51
N ALA A 348 -29.22 15.60 9.81
CA ALA A 348 -28.66 16.29 10.97
C ALA A 348 -28.94 17.80 10.98
N GLY A 349 -29.17 18.35 12.18
CA GLY A 349 -29.39 19.79 12.38
C GLY A 349 -30.78 20.26 11.89
N ASN A 350 -31.79 19.42 12.01
CA ASN A 350 -33.18 19.67 11.58
C ASN A 350 -33.33 19.93 10.07
N LYS A 351 -32.41 19.43 9.26
CA LYS A 351 -32.51 19.46 7.82
C LYS A 351 -33.27 18.24 7.32
N PRO A 352 -33.97 18.36 6.18
CA PRO A 352 -34.60 17.18 5.60
C PRO A 352 -33.53 16.14 5.20
N PRO A 353 -33.80 14.85 5.44
CA PRO A 353 -32.92 13.77 5.01
C PRO A 353 -32.69 13.78 3.50
N VAL A 354 -31.44 13.62 3.08
CA VAL A 354 -31.05 13.42 1.70
C VAL A 354 -30.15 12.20 1.64
N PRO A 355 -30.63 11.05 1.16
CA PRO A 355 -29.86 9.83 1.08
C PRO A 355 -28.60 10.01 0.21
N VAL A 356 -27.45 9.87 0.84
CA VAL A 356 -26.13 9.91 0.19
C VAL A 356 -25.38 8.64 0.53
N VAL A 357 -24.90 7.98 -0.51
CA VAL A 357 -24.19 6.70 -0.38
C VAL A 357 -22.72 6.86 -0.69
N THR A 358 -21.92 5.96 -0.19
CA THR A 358 -20.50 5.84 -0.51
C THR A 358 -20.14 4.39 -0.80
N ALA A 359 -19.55 4.15 -1.96
CA ALA A 359 -18.98 2.87 -2.35
C ALA A 359 -17.46 2.87 -2.27
N LEU A 360 -16.82 3.98 -1.85
CA LEU A 360 -15.38 4.12 -1.91
C LEU A 360 -14.86 5.06 -0.82
N THR A 361 -13.95 4.60 0.02
CA THR A 361 -13.07 5.46 0.81
C THR A 361 -11.93 5.94 -0.10
N LEU A 362 -11.76 7.25 -0.24
CA LEU A 362 -10.77 7.88 -1.13
C LEU A 362 -9.41 8.05 -0.47
N SER A 363 -9.39 8.33 0.83
CA SER A 363 -8.15 8.51 1.59
C SER A 363 -8.33 8.16 3.06
N ARG A 364 -7.21 7.83 3.69
CA ARG A 364 -7.08 7.60 5.13
C ARG A 364 -5.99 8.47 5.70
N ASN A 365 -6.11 8.84 6.98
CA ASN A 365 -5.18 9.71 7.71
C ASN A 365 -5.00 11.09 7.02
N GLY A 366 -3.89 11.78 7.29
CA GLY A 366 -3.50 13.01 6.61
C GLY A 366 -3.89 14.29 7.33
N ASN A 367 -4.34 14.19 8.59
CA ASN A 367 -4.65 15.36 9.40
C ASN A 367 -3.66 15.50 10.56
N ALA A 368 -3.55 16.74 11.06
CA ALA A 368 -2.83 17.00 12.28
C ALA A 368 -3.51 18.06 13.13
N ILE A 369 -3.25 18.02 14.44
CA ILE A 369 -3.59 19.05 15.40
C ILE A 369 -2.40 19.98 15.50
N THR A 370 -2.55 21.18 14.99
CA THR A 370 -1.52 22.24 14.99
C THR A 370 -1.92 23.31 15.99
N LEU A 371 -1.02 23.61 16.93
CA LEU A 371 -1.16 24.71 17.87
C LEU A 371 -0.25 25.88 17.48
N SER A 372 -0.63 27.10 17.90
CA SER A 372 0.19 28.29 17.75
C SER A 372 1.56 28.09 18.42
N LYS A 373 2.64 28.52 17.75
CA LYS A 373 4.03 28.42 18.23
C LYS A 373 4.22 28.99 19.63
N ARG A 374 3.42 30.01 20.02
CA ARG A 374 3.47 30.57 21.37
C ARG A 374 3.28 29.53 22.48
N PHE A 375 2.44 28.51 22.27
CA PHE A 375 2.28 27.44 23.25
C PHE A 375 3.54 26.59 23.37
N TYR A 376 4.21 26.33 22.26
CA TYR A 376 5.50 25.66 22.27
C TYR A 376 6.54 26.45 23.07
N ASP A 377 6.58 27.77 22.87
CA ASP A 377 7.50 28.69 23.56
C ASP A 377 7.18 28.79 25.06
N GLN A 378 5.93 28.53 25.45
CA GLN A 378 5.50 28.41 26.86
C GLN A 378 5.74 27.03 27.46
N GLY A 379 6.34 26.09 26.74
CA GLY A 379 6.67 24.76 27.24
C GLY A 379 5.61 23.68 26.94
N VAL A 380 4.55 23.96 26.20
CA VAL A 380 3.54 22.96 25.83
C VAL A 380 4.13 21.96 24.85
N ARG A 381 4.10 20.66 25.25
CA ARG A 381 4.58 19.53 24.45
C ARG A 381 3.57 18.40 24.39
N THR A 382 2.69 18.33 25.37
CA THR A 382 1.69 17.26 25.55
C THR A 382 0.29 17.86 25.72
N LEU A 383 -0.73 17.02 25.63
CA LEU A 383 -2.12 17.40 25.92
C LEU A 383 -2.28 17.87 27.38
N ALA A 384 -1.55 17.28 28.32
CA ALA A 384 -1.56 17.69 29.72
C ALA A 384 -0.98 19.11 29.88
N ASP A 385 0.11 19.45 29.17
CA ASP A 385 0.68 20.80 29.19
C ASP A 385 -0.31 21.81 28.58
N PHE A 386 -1.00 21.42 27.49
CA PHE A 386 -2.00 22.27 26.86
C PHE A 386 -3.19 22.53 27.80
N LYS A 387 -3.64 21.52 28.54
CA LYS A 387 -4.66 21.68 29.58
C LYS A 387 -4.21 22.67 30.66
N ALA A 388 -2.99 22.50 31.14
CA ALA A 388 -2.43 23.42 32.15
C ALA A 388 -2.34 24.86 31.62
N ALA A 389 -1.96 25.05 30.34
CA ALA A 389 -1.89 26.37 29.72
C ALA A 389 -3.26 27.04 29.59
N ILE A 390 -4.31 26.27 29.27
CA ILE A 390 -5.70 26.77 29.25
C ILE A 390 -6.13 27.20 30.65
N GLN A 391 -5.90 26.35 31.65
CA GLN A 391 -6.28 26.59 33.05
C GLN A 391 -5.53 27.79 33.66
N ALA A 392 -4.30 28.07 33.21
CA ALA A 392 -3.52 29.22 33.65
C ALA A 392 -4.07 30.56 33.13
N THR A 393 -4.98 30.54 32.16
CA THR A 393 -5.57 31.74 31.56
C THR A 393 -7.10 31.67 31.52
N PRO A 394 -7.79 31.58 32.70
CA PRO A 394 -9.23 31.33 32.76
C PRO A 394 -10.11 32.43 32.14
N ASP A 395 -9.59 33.65 32.08
CA ASP A 395 -10.29 34.80 31.49
C ASP A 395 -10.19 34.82 29.94
N LYS A 396 -9.41 33.90 29.34
CA LYS A 396 -9.24 33.83 27.89
C LYS A 396 -9.96 32.63 27.31
N VAL A 397 -10.86 32.87 26.38
CA VAL A 397 -11.44 31.80 25.56
C VAL A 397 -10.42 31.33 24.51
N HIS A 398 -9.95 30.13 24.65
CA HIS A 398 -9.07 29.48 23.66
C HIS A 398 -9.91 28.93 22.50
N THR A 399 -9.62 29.39 21.29
CA THR A 399 -10.38 29.00 20.10
C THR A 399 -9.60 28.06 19.21
N LEU A 400 -10.19 26.93 18.84
CA LEU A 400 -9.60 25.97 17.92
C LEU A 400 -10.46 25.84 16.65
N GLY A 401 -9.79 25.84 15.49
CA GLY A 401 -10.45 25.68 14.20
C GLY A 401 -10.71 24.22 13.83
N MET A 402 -11.86 23.93 13.27
CA MET A 402 -12.18 22.67 12.62
C MET A 402 -12.94 22.93 11.31
N VAL A 403 -13.04 21.94 10.41
CA VAL A 403 -13.49 22.22 9.04
C VAL A 403 -14.98 21.98 8.82
N TYR A 404 -15.58 21.01 9.53
CA TYR A 404 -17.01 20.69 9.41
C TYR A 404 -17.47 19.81 10.58
N PRO A 405 -18.71 19.94 11.08
CA PRO A 405 -19.17 19.24 12.28
C PRO A 405 -19.03 17.70 12.22
N SER A 406 -19.33 17.07 11.08
CA SER A 406 -19.22 15.61 10.90
C SER A 406 -17.89 15.17 10.29
N SER A 407 -16.85 16.00 10.31
CA SER A 407 -15.51 15.63 9.82
C SER A 407 -14.71 14.86 10.85
N MET A 408 -13.80 14.01 10.39
CA MET A 408 -12.80 13.39 11.24
C MET A 408 -11.95 14.45 11.96
N HIS A 409 -11.63 15.57 11.31
CA HIS A 409 -10.96 16.71 11.93
C HIS A 409 -11.64 17.18 13.23
N ASN A 410 -12.97 17.33 13.22
CA ASN A 410 -13.73 17.72 14.40
C ASN A 410 -13.83 16.56 15.42
N LEU A 411 -14.16 15.35 14.97
CA LEU A 411 -14.38 14.22 15.86
C LEU A 411 -13.08 13.81 16.57
N MET A 412 -11.95 13.81 15.86
CA MET A 412 -10.65 13.50 16.44
C MET A 412 -10.12 14.61 17.34
N LEU A 413 -10.30 15.88 16.97
CA LEU A 413 -9.97 17.02 17.83
C LEU A 413 -10.75 16.95 19.16
N ARG A 414 -12.06 16.73 19.09
CA ARG A 414 -12.92 16.56 20.28
C ARG A 414 -12.53 15.34 21.11
N TYR A 415 -12.20 14.23 20.44
CA TYR A 415 -11.77 13.02 21.12
C TYR A 415 -10.43 13.25 21.85
N TRP A 416 -9.46 13.87 21.19
CA TRP A 416 -8.16 14.22 21.75
C TRP A 416 -8.28 15.14 22.96
N LEU A 417 -9.07 16.21 22.87
CA LEU A 417 -9.33 17.11 23.99
C LEU A 417 -9.96 16.37 25.19
N ALA A 418 -11.01 15.59 24.92
CA ALA A 418 -11.75 14.86 25.94
C ALA A 418 -10.89 13.81 26.66
N SER A 419 -9.98 13.12 25.95
CA SER A 419 -9.06 12.14 26.56
C SER A 419 -8.11 12.78 27.59
N GLY A 420 -7.78 14.07 27.42
CA GLY A 420 -7.04 14.86 28.42
C GLY A 420 -7.91 15.51 29.49
N GLY A 421 -9.23 15.25 29.47
CA GLY A 421 -10.16 15.87 30.40
C GLY A 421 -10.40 17.34 30.12
N ILE A 422 -10.35 17.77 28.84
CA ILE A 422 -10.76 19.08 28.35
C ILE A 422 -12.12 18.92 27.68
N ASP A 423 -13.15 19.57 28.18
CA ASP A 423 -14.46 19.56 27.52
C ASP A 423 -14.42 20.48 26.29
N PRO A 424 -14.61 19.94 25.07
CA PRO A 424 -14.47 20.73 23.84
C PRO A 424 -15.56 21.79 23.61
N ASP A 425 -16.61 21.79 24.42
CA ASP A 425 -17.69 22.80 24.33
C ASP A 425 -17.76 23.73 25.56
N LEU A 426 -16.99 23.43 26.63
CA LEU A 426 -16.98 24.22 27.87
C LEU A 426 -15.62 24.91 28.11
N ASP A 427 -14.52 24.19 27.89
CA ASP A 427 -13.18 24.67 28.23
C ASP A 427 -12.49 25.41 27.07
N VAL A 428 -12.95 25.16 25.82
CA VAL A 428 -12.47 25.82 24.59
C VAL A 428 -13.65 26.18 23.70
N ALA A 429 -13.39 27.02 22.68
CA ALA A 429 -14.35 27.31 21.61
C ALA A 429 -13.93 26.61 20.34
N LEU A 430 -14.80 25.78 19.76
CA LEU A 430 -14.56 25.19 18.44
C LEU A 430 -15.28 25.97 17.37
N THR A 431 -14.57 26.35 16.31
CA THR A 431 -15.13 27.14 15.20
C THR A 431 -14.88 26.51 13.85
N VAL A 432 -15.87 26.61 12.95
CA VAL A 432 -15.80 26.07 11.59
C VAL A 432 -15.06 27.07 10.69
N ILE A 433 -13.92 26.65 10.14
CA ILE A 433 -13.10 27.45 9.23
C ILE A 433 -12.78 26.64 7.99
N PRO A 434 -12.97 27.19 6.78
CA PRO A 434 -12.52 26.52 5.55
C PRO A 434 -11.01 26.26 5.57
N PRO A 435 -10.51 25.09 5.10
CA PRO A 435 -9.09 24.72 5.17
C PRO A 435 -8.12 25.80 4.69
N PRO A 436 -8.33 26.48 3.54
CA PRO A 436 -7.41 27.52 3.07
C PRO A 436 -7.30 28.75 4.00
N GLN A 437 -8.26 28.95 4.89
CA GLN A 437 -8.29 30.08 5.83
C GLN A 437 -7.67 29.75 7.19
N MET A 438 -7.38 28.49 7.50
CA MET A 438 -6.82 28.06 8.80
C MET A 438 -5.54 28.80 9.14
N PHE A 439 -4.57 28.79 8.21
CA PHE A 439 -3.29 29.46 8.40
C PHE A 439 -3.43 30.96 8.65
N SER A 440 -4.26 31.66 7.87
CA SER A 440 -4.45 33.12 8.01
C SER A 440 -5.11 33.50 9.34
N ASN A 441 -6.04 32.67 9.85
CA ASN A 441 -6.65 32.87 11.16
C ASN A 441 -5.65 32.60 12.31
N LEU A 442 -4.78 31.56 12.19
CA LEU A 442 -3.71 31.34 13.15
C LEU A 442 -2.71 32.51 13.17
N LYS A 443 -2.31 33.00 11.99
CA LYS A 443 -1.41 34.15 11.82
C LYS A 443 -1.97 35.41 12.42
N ALA A 444 -3.28 35.66 12.26
CA ALA A 444 -3.97 36.81 12.84
C ALA A 444 -4.19 36.69 14.36
N GLY A 445 -3.93 35.50 14.96
CA GLY A 445 -4.22 35.24 16.36
C GLY A 445 -5.71 35.09 16.69
N SER A 446 -6.56 34.94 15.67
CA SER A 446 -8.02 34.75 15.83
C SER A 446 -8.34 33.33 16.35
N ILE A 447 -7.43 32.40 16.15
CA ILE A 447 -7.47 31.02 16.71
C ILE A 447 -6.14 30.68 17.34
N ASP A 448 -6.19 29.75 18.30
CA ASP A 448 -5.05 29.27 19.06
C ASP A 448 -4.43 28.00 18.47
N GLY A 449 -5.17 27.33 17.59
CA GLY A 449 -4.79 26.10 16.89
C GLY A 449 -5.92 25.58 16.04
N TYR A 450 -5.73 24.43 15.43
CA TYR A 450 -6.74 23.78 14.58
C TYR A 450 -6.44 22.31 14.32
N CYS A 451 -7.44 21.56 13.84
CA CYS A 451 -7.26 20.27 13.21
C CYS A 451 -7.68 20.37 11.74
N VAL A 452 -6.75 20.06 10.82
CA VAL A 452 -6.98 20.17 9.37
C VAL A 452 -6.08 19.19 8.60
N GLY A 453 -6.46 18.88 7.35
CA GLY A 453 -5.62 18.15 6.41
C GLY A 453 -4.50 19.02 5.81
N GLU A 454 -3.51 18.38 5.21
CA GLU A 454 -2.40 19.07 4.55
C GLU A 454 -2.87 19.82 3.26
N PRO A 455 -2.18 20.92 2.91
CA PRO A 455 -0.86 21.37 3.35
C PRO A 455 -0.84 22.43 4.48
N TRP A 456 -1.93 22.65 5.18
CA TRP A 456 -2.09 23.80 6.06
C TRP A 456 -1.33 23.68 7.39
N ASN A 457 -1.08 22.44 7.86
CA ASN A 457 -0.22 22.18 9.03
C ASN A 457 1.24 22.44 8.68
N SER A 458 1.71 21.84 7.59
CA SER A 458 3.08 22.02 7.08
C SER A 458 3.38 23.50 6.78
N ARG A 459 2.41 24.26 6.27
CA ARG A 459 2.57 25.69 6.06
C ARG A 459 2.77 26.46 7.36
N ALA A 460 1.99 26.16 8.40
CA ALA A 460 2.15 26.84 9.69
C ALA A 460 3.49 26.54 10.34
N VAL A 461 3.99 25.33 10.19
CA VAL A 461 5.31 24.91 10.65
C VAL A 461 6.42 25.63 9.86
N TYR A 462 6.35 25.60 8.54
CA TYR A 462 7.34 26.24 7.67
C TYR A 462 7.48 27.75 7.93
N GLU A 463 6.34 28.43 8.13
CA GLU A 463 6.28 29.86 8.44
C GLU A 463 6.63 30.18 9.91
N GLY A 464 6.92 29.16 10.74
CA GLY A 464 7.30 29.33 12.16
C GLY A 464 6.16 29.81 13.05
N LEU A 465 4.89 29.70 12.63
CA LEU A 465 3.71 30.18 13.34
C LEU A 465 2.99 29.09 14.15
N GLY A 466 3.21 27.82 13.83
CA GLY A 466 2.60 26.69 14.48
C GLY A 466 3.56 25.54 14.71
N PHE A 467 3.13 24.58 15.50
CA PHE A 467 3.76 23.28 15.65
C PHE A 467 2.69 22.19 15.75
N VAL A 468 2.99 21.00 15.25
CA VAL A 468 2.09 19.86 15.30
C VAL A 468 2.27 19.14 16.62
N ILE A 469 1.22 19.19 17.47
CA ILE A 469 1.23 18.52 18.78
C ILE A 469 0.85 17.04 18.65
N ALA A 470 -0.03 16.70 17.71
CA ALA A 470 -0.42 15.31 17.42
C ALA A 470 -0.81 15.16 15.95
N THR A 471 -0.49 14.03 15.36
CA THR A 471 -1.05 13.59 14.07
C THR A 471 -2.23 12.65 14.31
N ASP A 472 -3.14 12.56 13.36
CA ASP A 472 -4.26 11.61 13.42
C ASP A 472 -3.82 10.14 13.41
N MET A 473 -2.65 9.85 12.81
CA MET A 473 -2.03 8.52 12.87
C MET A 473 -1.67 8.09 14.29
N GLU A 474 -1.34 9.05 15.16
CA GLU A 474 -1.10 8.77 16.59
C GLU A 474 -2.39 8.51 17.33
N LEU A 475 -3.50 9.10 16.89
CA LEU A 475 -4.80 9.00 17.55
C LEU A 475 -5.57 7.74 17.14
N TRP A 476 -5.62 7.47 15.87
CA TRP A 476 -6.24 6.27 15.26
C TRP A 476 -5.60 5.98 13.90
N PRO A 477 -4.55 5.13 13.85
CA PRO A 477 -3.89 4.78 12.59
C PRO A 477 -4.84 4.15 11.56
N GLY A 478 -4.88 4.68 10.37
CA GLY A 478 -5.68 4.14 9.27
C GLY A 478 -7.17 4.47 9.36
N HIS A 479 -7.58 5.50 10.09
CA HIS A 479 -8.97 5.96 10.11
C HIS A 479 -9.43 6.46 8.73
N PRO A 480 -10.74 6.33 8.38
CA PRO A 480 -11.27 6.86 7.13
C PRO A 480 -11.29 8.40 7.17
N GLU A 481 -10.76 9.04 6.15
CA GLU A 481 -10.75 10.52 6.11
C GLU A 481 -11.69 11.07 5.05
N LYS A 482 -11.50 10.70 3.78
CA LYS A 482 -12.36 11.13 2.68
C LYS A 482 -13.04 9.95 2.01
N VAL A 483 -14.28 10.16 1.62
CA VAL A 483 -15.10 9.18 0.90
C VAL A 483 -15.68 9.80 -0.36
N LEU A 484 -16.03 8.96 -1.33
CA LEU A 484 -16.81 9.36 -2.49
C LEU A 484 -18.29 9.39 -2.10
N GLY A 485 -18.89 10.57 -2.02
CA GLY A 485 -20.31 10.75 -1.73
C GLY A 485 -21.12 10.99 -3.01
N VAL A 486 -22.20 10.22 -3.16
CA VAL A 486 -23.12 10.31 -4.32
C VAL A 486 -24.54 10.19 -3.82
N ARG A 487 -25.49 10.96 -4.38
CA ARG A 487 -26.90 10.79 -4.03
C ARG A 487 -27.39 9.41 -4.42
N GLU A 488 -28.19 8.79 -3.55
CA GLU A 488 -28.71 7.43 -3.79
C GLU A 488 -29.60 7.37 -5.04
N ASP A 489 -30.47 8.34 -5.26
CA ASP A 489 -31.33 8.43 -6.45
C ASP A 489 -30.51 8.55 -7.75
N TRP A 490 -29.39 9.29 -7.71
CA TRP A 490 -28.49 9.40 -8.84
C TRP A 490 -27.80 8.06 -9.14
N VAL A 491 -27.33 7.33 -8.12
CA VAL A 491 -26.72 6.00 -8.27
C VAL A 491 -27.73 5.02 -8.87
N ASN A 492 -28.99 5.05 -8.43
CA ASN A 492 -30.06 4.21 -8.94
C ASN A 492 -30.41 4.50 -10.40
N GLN A 493 -30.27 5.77 -10.82
CA GLN A 493 -30.49 6.20 -12.21
C GLN A 493 -29.29 5.94 -13.13
N HIS A 494 -28.07 5.90 -12.57
CA HIS A 494 -26.81 5.81 -13.33
C HIS A 494 -25.87 4.71 -12.77
N PRO A 495 -26.34 3.45 -12.62
CA PRO A 495 -25.58 2.41 -11.95
C PRO A 495 -24.27 2.04 -12.66
N GLN A 496 -24.26 1.98 -14.01
CA GLN A 496 -23.04 1.67 -14.75
C GLN A 496 -22.03 2.82 -14.73
N THR A 497 -22.53 4.05 -14.82
CA THR A 497 -21.72 5.27 -14.68
C THR A 497 -21.06 5.33 -13.29
N HIS A 498 -21.80 5.00 -12.23
CA HIS A 498 -21.27 4.96 -10.88
C HIS A 498 -20.16 3.91 -10.73
N ILE A 499 -20.36 2.69 -11.25
CA ILE A 499 -19.34 1.64 -11.23
C ILE A 499 -18.10 2.07 -12.03
N ALA A 500 -18.28 2.69 -13.19
CA ALA A 500 -17.18 3.21 -14.01
C ALA A 500 -16.36 4.27 -13.25
N MET A 501 -17.03 5.17 -12.54
CA MET A 501 -16.39 6.20 -11.70
C MET A 501 -15.61 5.56 -10.52
N VAL A 502 -16.18 4.58 -9.83
CA VAL A 502 -15.51 3.85 -8.74
C VAL A 502 -14.26 3.13 -9.26
N LYS A 503 -14.35 2.47 -10.44
CA LYS A 503 -13.17 1.81 -11.06
C LYS A 503 -12.07 2.79 -11.39
N ALA A 504 -12.40 3.94 -11.97
CA ALA A 504 -11.43 4.98 -12.31
C ALA A 504 -10.71 5.49 -11.05
N LEU A 505 -11.45 5.72 -9.97
CA LEU A 505 -10.90 6.20 -8.70
C LEU A 505 -10.10 5.13 -7.95
N LEU A 506 -10.48 3.84 -8.02
CA LEU A 506 -9.69 2.74 -7.46
C LEU A 506 -8.30 2.66 -8.11
N GLU A 507 -8.22 2.76 -9.44
CA GLU A 507 -6.93 2.79 -10.12
C GLU A 507 -6.13 4.05 -9.80
N ALA A 508 -6.80 5.19 -9.65
CA ALA A 508 -6.15 6.43 -9.24
C ALA A 508 -5.61 6.35 -7.81
N CYS A 509 -6.38 5.77 -6.87
CA CYS A 509 -5.92 5.50 -5.51
C CYS A 509 -4.66 4.60 -5.50
N GLN A 510 -4.68 3.54 -6.30
CA GLN A 510 -3.52 2.66 -6.48
C GLN A 510 -2.31 3.40 -7.05
N TYR A 511 -2.52 4.32 -8.00
CA TYR A 511 -1.46 5.16 -8.56
C TYR A 511 -0.90 6.13 -7.52
N CYS A 512 -1.77 6.69 -6.65
CA CYS A 512 -1.38 7.63 -5.61
C CYS A 512 -0.49 7.00 -4.52
N ASP A 513 -0.67 5.73 -4.20
CA ASP A 513 0.13 5.05 -3.18
C ASP A 513 1.47 4.50 -3.67
N ASP A 514 1.75 4.59 -4.98
CA ASP A 514 3.06 4.27 -5.51
C ASP A 514 4.05 5.41 -5.19
N PRO A 515 5.10 5.18 -4.38
CA PRO A 515 6.05 6.22 -4.00
C PRO A 515 6.73 6.90 -5.19
N ARG A 516 6.88 6.19 -6.32
CA ARG A 516 7.49 6.71 -7.54
C ARG A 516 6.68 7.83 -8.20
N ASN A 517 5.37 7.83 -7.97
CA ASN A 517 4.45 8.79 -8.55
C ASN A 517 4.27 10.06 -7.68
N ARG A 518 4.71 10.02 -6.41
CA ARG A 518 4.45 11.09 -5.44
C ARG A 518 4.98 12.46 -5.89
N GLU A 519 6.15 12.52 -6.53
CA GLU A 519 6.71 13.78 -7.05
C GLU A 519 5.88 14.35 -8.22
N GLU A 520 5.44 13.49 -9.12
CA GLU A 520 4.55 13.90 -10.21
C GLU A 520 3.21 14.38 -9.67
N ILE A 521 2.62 13.63 -8.73
CA ILE A 521 1.35 13.99 -8.11
C ILE A 521 1.47 15.31 -7.34
N LEU A 522 2.57 15.52 -6.62
CA LEU A 522 2.87 16.79 -5.97
C LEU A 522 2.82 17.95 -6.97
N THR A 523 3.47 17.78 -8.13
CA THR A 523 3.47 18.77 -9.20
C THR A 523 2.06 19.07 -9.73
N LEU A 524 1.20 18.07 -9.84
CA LEU A 524 -0.19 18.24 -10.22
C LEU A 524 -0.97 19.00 -9.13
N LEU A 525 -0.84 18.58 -7.87
CA LEU A 525 -1.58 19.18 -6.76
C LEU A 525 -1.24 20.65 -6.53
N THR A 526 -0.01 21.07 -6.80
CA THR A 526 0.41 22.49 -6.60
C THR A 526 -0.15 23.46 -7.63
N GLN A 527 -0.77 22.96 -8.69
CA GLN A 527 -1.45 23.81 -9.68
C GLN A 527 -2.64 24.58 -9.07
N ASP A 528 -2.84 25.83 -9.48
CA ASP A 528 -3.86 26.73 -8.94
C ASP A 528 -5.29 26.19 -9.02
N GLN A 529 -5.57 25.37 -10.03
CA GLN A 529 -6.89 24.75 -10.22
C GLN A 529 -7.17 23.63 -9.22
N TYR A 530 -6.16 23.10 -8.54
CA TYR A 530 -6.27 22.00 -7.57
C TYR A 530 -6.05 22.53 -6.14
N VAL A 531 -4.96 22.14 -5.49
CA VAL A 531 -4.65 22.65 -4.15
C VAL A 531 -4.16 24.08 -4.21
N GLY A 532 -3.31 24.43 -5.18
CA GLY A 532 -2.82 25.78 -5.38
C GLY A 532 -1.95 26.28 -4.22
N SER A 533 -1.21 25.38 -3.57
CA SER A 533 -0.28 25.71 -2.50
C SER A 533 1.14 25.44 -2.97
N ALA A 534 2.08 26.27 -2.52
CA ALA A 534 3.49 26.12 -2.95
C ALA A 534 4.08 24.76 -2.57
N PRO A 535 5.02 24.20 -3.38
CA PRO A 535 5.61 22.89 -3.15
C PRO A 535 6.23 22.74 -1.76
N GLU A 536 6.88 23.76 -1.23
CA GLU A 536 7.50 23.76 0.09
C GLU A 536 6.51 23.54 1.25
N TYR A 537 5.23 23.90 1.07
CA TYR A 537 4.18 23.64 2.05
C TYR A 537 3.48 22.30 1.82
N THR A 538 3.35 21.87 0.56
CA THR A 538 2.58 20.68 0.19
C THR A 538 3.41 19.39 0.34
N ARG A 539 4.73 19.49 0.11
CA ARG A 539 5.64 18.34 0.13
C ARG A 539 5.70 17.63 1.49
N PRO A 540 5.93 18.33 2.64
CA PRO A 540 6.17 17.63 3.91
C PRO A 540 5.00 16.76 4.39
N GLY A 541 3.78 17.11 4.04
CA GLY A 541 2.60 16.31 4.39
C GLY A 541 2.20 15.28 3.34
N PHE A 542 2.89 15.25 2.19
CA PHE A 542 2.58 14.34 1.08
C PHE A 542 3.72 13.38 0.75
N ILE A 543 4.97 13.84 0.96
CA ILE A 543 6.20 13.08 0.73
C ILE A 543 7.10 13.26 1.95
N ASP A 544 7.60 12.16 2.50
CA ASP A 544 8.56 12.20 3.61
C ASP A 544 9.82 13.02 3.29
N PRO A 545 10.46 13.64 4.26
CA PRO A 545 10.18 13.61 5.70
C PRO A 545 9.19 14.69 6.16
N TYR A 546 8.50 14.45 7.28
CA TYR A 546 7.55 15.35 7.93
C TYR A 546 8.19 16.14 9.07
N ASP A 547 7.94 17.45 9.10
CA ASP A 547 8.38 18.37 10.16
C ASP A 547 7.22 18.76 11.07
N ARG A 548 7.39 18.59 12.37
CA ARG A 548 6.41 19.01 13.38
C ARG A 548 6.60 20.45 13.87
N GLY A 549 7.68 21.12 13.50
CA GLY A 549 8.01 22.46 13.99
C GLY A 549 8.47 22.49 15.46
N THR A 550 8.95 21.35 15.98
CA THR A 550 9.41 21.17 17.36
C THR A 550 10.91 21.32 17.50
N GLY A 551 11.66 21.36 16.39
CA GLY A 551 13.13 21.31 16.41
C GLY A 551 13.68 19.90 16.63
N GLU A 552 12.82 18.89 16.74
CA GLU A 552 13.22 17.48 16.76
C GLU A 552 13.55 17.00 15.35
N PRO A 553 14.24 15.84 15.21
CA PRO A 553 14.53 15.26 13.91
C PRO A 553 13.26 15.05 13.07
N LEU A 554 13.36 15.28 11.76
CA LEU A 554 12.29 15.05 10.81
C LEU A 554 11.83 13.59 10.86
N GLN A 555 10.52 13.37 10.79
CA GLN A 555 9.91 12.06 10.93
C GLN A 555 9.55 11.48 9.55
N ARG A 556 9.61 10.15 9.42
CA ARG A 556 9.01 9.44 8.29
C ARG A 556 7.60 8.99 8.66
N LEU A 557 6.61 9.52 7.94
CA LEU A 557 5.20 9.19 8.10
C LEU A 557 4.67 8.54 6.81
N SER A 558 5.27 7.42 6.43
CA SER A 558 5.06 6.76 5.13
C SER A 558 3.60 6.42 4.78
N ARG A 559 2.69 6.45 5.77
CA ARG A 559 1.24 6.23 5.62
C ARG A 559 0.40 7.43 6.05
N TYR A 560 0.99 8.61 6.12
CA TYR A 560 0.27 9.80 6.52
C TYR A 560 -0.87 10.15 5.55
N ASN A 561 -0.63 10.06 4.24
CA ASN A 561 -1.68 10.06 3.23
C ASN A 561 -1.71 8.67 2.58
N GLN A 562 -2.72 7.88 2.91
CA GLN A 562 -2.92 6.51 2.44
C GLN A 562 -4.14 6.46 1.52
N PHE A 563 -3.98 5.90 0.31
CA PHE A 563 -5.03 5.92 -0.71
C PHE A 563 -5.50 4.53 -1.14
N PHE A 564 -4.65 3.50 -1.08
CA PHE A 564 -4.98 2.17 -1.61
C PHE A 564 -4.51 1.01 -0.73
N VAL A 565 -3.29 1.08 -0.19
CA VAL A 565 -2.70 -0.02 0.59
C VAL A 565 -3.55 -0.37 1.82
N ASP A 566 -3.40 -1.59 2.34
CA ASP A 566 -4.14 -2.08 3.51
C ASP A 566 -5.67 -1.98 3.37
N LYS A 567 -6.19 -2.23 2.14
CA LYS A 567 -7.63 -2.18 1.86
C LYS A 567 -8.26 -0.81 2.16
N ALA A 568 -7.48 0.26 1.93
CA ALA A 568 -7.86 1.63 2.27
C ALA A 568 -9.22 2.06 1.69
N ASN A 569 -9.59 1.50 0.53
CA ASN A 569 -10.77 1.92 -0.23
C ASN A 569 -12.08 1.23 0.19
N TYR A 570 -12.01 0.18 1.03
CA TYR A 570 -13.18 -0.54 1.47
C TYR A 570 -14.11 0.35 2.33
N PRO A 571 -15.42 0.42 2.03
CA PRO A 571 -16.37 1.24 2.77
C PRO A 571 -16.83 0.50 4.05
N ASP A 572 -15.95 0.41 5.05
CA ASP A 572 -16.07 -0.36 6.27
C ASP A 572 -17.26 0.09 7.13
N GLN A 573 -18.13 -0.86 7.55
CA GLN A 573 -19.31 -0.57 8.36
C GLN A 573 -18.97 -0.30 9.82
N ILE A 574 -17.94 -0.93 10.37
CA ILE A 574 -17.51 -0.73 11.77
C ILE A 574 -16.98 0.70 11.94
N GLU A 575 -16.23 1.21 10.98
CA GLU A 575 -15.84 2.63 10.95
C GLU A 575 -17.05 3.56 10.86
N GLY A 576 -18.06 3.18 10.07
CA GLY A 576 -19.33 3.89 10.01
C GLY A 576 -20.08 3.91 11.33
N LEU A 577 -20.07 2.80 12.06
CA LEU A 577 -20.68 2.69 13.39
C LEU A 577 -19.95 3.56 14.41
N TRP A 578 -18.61 3.55 14.41
CA TRP A 578 -17.82 4.44 15.27
C TRP A 578 -18.17 5.92 14.99
N LEU A 579 -18.30 6.31 13.71
CA LEU A 579 -18.72 7.67 13.35
C LEU A 579 -20.10 8.01 13.93
N LEU A 580 -21.08 7.11 13.86
CA LEU A 580 -22.41 7.31 14.46
C LEU A 580 -22.33 7.50 15.98
N THR A 581 -21.47 6.71 16.68
CA THR A 581 -21.29 6.89 18.12
C THR A 581 -20.67 8.24 18.45
N GLN A 582 -19.65 8.70 17.75
CA GLN A 582 -19.04 10.00 18.00
C GLN A 582 -19.96 11.16 17.65
N LEU A 583 -20.72 11.08 16.56
CA LEU A 583 -21.74 12.07 16.23
C LEU A 583 -22.81 12.18 17.32
N ALA A 584 -23.25 11.05 17.88
CA ALA A 584 -24.18 11.00 19.00
C ALA A 584 -23.57 11.49 20.30
N ARG A 585 -22.30 11.11 20.59
CA ARG A 585 -21.54 11.58 21.76
C ARG A 585 -21.58 13.10 21.92
N TRP A 586 -21.46 13.80 20.78
CA TRP A 586 -21.41 15.27 20.76
C TRP A 586 -22.76 15.93 20.45
N GLY A 587 -23.85 15.15 20.43
CA GLY A 587 -25.21 15.65 20.25
C GLY A 587 -25.51 16.18 18.83
N LEU A 588 -24.67 15.84 17.86
CA LEU A 588 -24.84 16.24 16.44
C LEU A 588 -26.00 15.51 15.78
N ILE A 589 -26.24 14.26 16.18
CA ILE A 589 -27.38 13.41 15.81
C ILE A 589 -27.86 12.62 17.04
N PRO A 590 -29.08 12.08 17.07
CA PRO A 590 -29.41 10.99 17.99
C PRO A 590 -28.62 9.73 17.59
N PHE A 591 -28.34 8.82 18.53
CA PHE A 591 -27.87 7.50 18.17
C PHE A 591 -29.04 6.70 17.57
N PRO A 592 -28.93 6.26 16.29
CA PRO A 592 -30.09 5.63 15.65
C PRO A 592 -30.24 4.17 16.11
N LYS A 593 -31.45 3.77 16.52
CA LYS A 593 -31.77 2.38 16.84
C LYS A 593 -31.58 1.47 15.63
N ASN A 594 -31.92 1.97 14.46
CA ASN A 594 -31.81 1.29 13.16
C ASN A 594 -30.45 1.54 12.45
N TRP A 595 -29.38 1.66 13.24
CA TRP A 595 -28.04 1.96 12.72
C TRP A 595 -27.54 0.97 11.65
N ILE A 596 -27.91 -0.31 11.78
CA ILE A 596 -27.55 -1.35 10.79
C ILE A 596 -28.11 -0.97 9.41
N ASN A 597 -29.42 -0.67 9.34
CA ASN A 597 -30.08 -0.30 8.08
C ASN A 597 -29.48 0.99 7.47
N ILE A 598 -29.09 1.94 8.32
CA ILE A 598 -28.44 3.17 7.89
C ILE A 598 -27.06 2.88 7.29
N LEU A 599 -26.26 2.03 7.94
CA LEU A 599 -24.94 1.68 7.46
C LEU A 599 -25.01 0.86 6.16
N ASP A 600 -25.91 -0.12 6.07
CA ASP A 600 -26.13 -0.90 4.84
C ASP A 600 -26.53 -0.01 3.66
N ARG A 601 -27.36 1.01 3.92
CA ARG A 601 -27.79 1.95 2.88
C ARG A 601 -26.68 2.90 2.46
N VAL A 602 -25.90 3.43 3.41
CA VAL A 602 -24.86 4.44 3.16
C VAL A 602 -23.57 3.81 2.66
N ARG A 603 -23.12 2.71 3.28
CA ARG A 603 -21.85 2.03 2.97
C ARG A 603 -22.09 0.92 1.96
N ARG A 604 -22.03 1.24 0.67
CA ARG A 604 -22.39 0.35 -0.44
C ARG A 604 -21.26 -0.62 -0.81
N ILE A 605 -21.07 -1.61 0.06
CA ILE A 605 -20.08 -2.69 -0.13
C ILE A 605 -20.38 -3.49 -1.42
N ASP A 606 -21.65 -3.65 -1.77
CA ASP A 606 -22.10 -4.31 -3.00
C ASP A 606 -21.56 -3.64 -4.27
N LEU A 607 -21.64 -2.30 -4.34
CA LEU A 607 -21.14 -1.51 -5.47
C LEU A 607 -19.61 -1.47 -5.52
N PHE A 608 -18.98 -1.35 -4.35
CA PHE A 608 -17.53 -1.48 -4.24
C PHE A 608 -17.04 -2.84 -4.76
N GLY A 609 -17.67 -3.93 -4.28
CA GLY A 609 -17.34 -5.29 -4.68
C GLY A 609 -17.57 -5.55 -6.17
N ALA A 610 -18.60 -4.93 -6.78
CA ALA A 610 -18.82 -5.02 -8.23
C ALA A 610 -17.65 -4.36 -9.01
N ALA A 611 -17.26 -3.14 -8.63
CA ALA A 611 -16.15 -2.43 -9.28
C ALA A 611 -14.81 -3.15 -9.07
N ALA A 612 -14.57 -3.66 -7.88
CA ALA A 612 -13.33 -4.36 -7.52
C ALA A 612 -13.16 -5.69 -8.26
N ARG A 613 -14.24 -6.47 -8.40
CA ARG A 613 -14.24 -7.72 -9.21
C ARG A 613 -13.89 -7.44 -10.68
N ASP A 614 -14.43 -6.39 -11.26
CA ASP A 614 -14.13 -5.99 -12.63
C ASP A 614 -12.65 -5.61 -12.83
N LEU A 615 -11.95 -5.23 -11.75
CA LEU A 615 -10.53 -4.88 -11.73
C LEU A 615 -9.63 -6.06 -11.30
N ASP A 616 -10.17 -7.27 -11.11
CA ASP A 616 -9.45 -8.42 -10.55
C ASP A 616 -8.84 -8.15 -9.15
N LEU A 617 -9.42 -7.25 -8.37
CA LEU A 617 -9.01 -6.96 -7.00
C LEU A 617 -9.76 -7.91 -6.04
N MET A 618 -9.38 -9.19 -6.00
CA MET A 618 -10.12 -10.27 -5.32
C MET A 618 -10.12 -10.19 -3.79
N ASP A 619 -9.12 -9.58 -3.17
CA ASP A 619 -9.03 -9.42 -1.70
C ASP A 619 -9.13 -7.94 -1.31
N THR A 620 -10.30 -7.37 -1.52
CA THR A 620 -10.51 -5.92 -1.40
C THR A 620 -10.97 -5.46 -0.04
N GLY A 621 -11.32 -6.35 0.86
CA GLY A 621 -11.66 -5.97 2.24
C GLY A 621 -12.78 -6.81 2.85
N HIS A 622 -12.83 -6.71 4.13
CA HIS A 622 -13.90 -7.13 5.03
C HIS A 622 -13.92 -6.11 6.16
N ASP A 623 -15.01 -6.02 6.89
CA ASP A 623 -15.10 -5.13 8.04
C ASP A 623 -13.98 -5.41 9.04
N ARG A 624 -13.40 -4.35 9.56
CA ARG A 624 -12.31 -4.43 10.54
C ARG A 624 -12.88 -4.90 11.87
N GLY A 625 -12.04 -5.47 12.70
CA GLY A 625 -12.39 -5.79 14.08
C GLY A 625 -12.51 -4.55 14.98
N PRO A 626 -12.49 -4.73 16.30
CA PRO A 626 -12.55 -3.65 17.28
C PRO A 626 -11.52 -2.55 16.99
N ILE A 627 -11.92 -1.27 17.20
CA ILE A 627 -11.04 -0.12 16.94
C ILE A 627 -10.32 0.26 18.22
N HIS A 628 -8.98 0.26 18.16
CA HIS A 628 -8.12 0.65 19.29
C HIS A 628 -7.74 2.13 19.16
N MET A 629 -8.09 2.92 20.18
CA MET A 629 -7.74 4.33 20.26
C MET A 629 -6.44 4.53 21.04
N PHE A 630 -5.78 5.66 20.82
CA PHE A 630 -4.48 5.98 21.44
C PHE A 630 -4.48 6.04 22.97
N ASP A 631 -5.63 6.30 23.59
CA ASP A 631 -5.81 6.37 25.04
C ASP A 631 -6.08 5.01 25.70
N GLY A 632 -5.98 3.92 24.90
CA GLY A 632 -6.23 2.56 25.33
C GLY A 632 -7.71 2.15 25.31
N THR A 633 -8.60 3.07 24.93
CA THR A 633 -10.02 2.75 24.75
C THR A 633 -10.20 1.85 23.53
N VAL A 634 -11.06 0.84 23.65
CA VAL A 634 -11.40 -0.07 22.56
C VAL A 634 -12.88 0.12 22.20
N PHE A 635 -13.15 0.43 20.94
CA PHE A 635 -14.50 0.42 20.41
C PHE A 635 -14.85 -0.98 19.95
N ASP A 636 -15.81 -1.61 20.64
CA ASP A 636 -16.37 -2.91 20.26
C ASP A 636 -17.63 -2.67 19.41
N PRO A 637 -17.68 -3.14 18.17
CA PRO A 637 -18.84 -2.99 17.31
C PRO A 637 -20.08 -3.80 17.79
N ASP A 638 -19.87 -4.82 18.61
CA ASP A 638 -20.97 -5.66 19.14
C ASP A 638 -21.76 -4.94 20.23
N ASP A 639 -21.13 -3.98 20.96
CA ASP A 639 -21.84 -3.16 21.96
C ASP A 639 -21.48 -1.66 21.85
N PRO A 640 -21.96 -0.97 20.81
CA PRO A 640 -21.68 0.45 20.60
C PRO A 640 -22.27 1.36 21.70
N LEU A 641 -23.33 0.92 22.40
CA LEU A 641 -23.94 1.70 23.47
C LEU A 641 -23.15 1.60 24.77
N GLU A 642 -22.57 0.46 25.10
CA GLU A 642 -21.67 0.32 26.25
C GLU A 642 -20.45 1.22 26.05
N TYR A 643 -19.81 1.15 24.86
CA TYR A 643 -18.72 2.06 24.52
C TYR A 643 -19.12 3.54 24.69
N LEU A 644 -20.27 3.94 24.15
CA LEU A 644 -20.76 5.31 24.23
C LEU A 644 -21.01 5.75 25.67
N ASN A 645 -21.51 4.85 26.51
CA ASN A 645 -21.77 5.10 27.93
C ASN A 645 -20.48 5.15 28.77
N SER A 646 -19.43 4.43 28.41
CA SER A 646 -18.15 4.42 29.12
C SER A 646 -17.37 5.74 28.98
N LEU A 647 -17.65 6.54 27.96
CA LEU A 647 -16.96 7.82 27.73
C LEU A 647 -17.38 8.86 28.77
N GLU A 648 -16.40 9.48 29.46
CA GLU A 648 -16.67 10.43 30.56
C GLU A 648 -17.25 11.76 30.03
N ILE A 649 -16.58 12.39 29.08
CA ILE A 649 -17.00 13.67 28.49
C ILE A 649 -17.88 13.41 27.28
N LYS A 650 -19.17 13.69 27.40
CA LYS A 650 -20.19 13.50 26.37
C LYS A 650 -21.40 14.42 26.61
N ARG A 651 -22.22 14.61 25.61
CA ARG A 651 -23.52 15.29 25.72
C ARG A 651 -24.60 14.28 26.13
N GLN A 652 -25.80 14.76 26.43
CA GLN A 652 -26.95 13.89 26.67
C GLN A 652 -27.23 13.07 25.41
N ILE A 653 -27.06 11.75 25.51
CA ILE A 653 -27.26 10.84 24.40
C ILE A 653 -28.77 10.60 24.23
N ARG A 654 -29.26 10.87 23.02
CA ARG A 654 -30.61 10.51 22.61
C ARG A 654 -30.52 9.26 21.74
N ILE A 655 -31.39 8.27 21.99
CA ILE A 655 -31.45 7.03 21.23
C ILE A 655 -32.84 6.98 20.59
N GLU A 656 -32.89 7.11 19.27
CA GLU A 656 -34.14 7.29 18.51
C GLU A 656 -34.17 6.39 17.29
N GLU A 657 -35.36 6.02 16.82
CA GLU A 657 -35.53 5.45 15.49
C GLU A 657 -35.44 6.62 14.49
N VAL A 658 -34.61 6.48 13.46
CA VAL A 658 -34.44 7.50 12.42
C VAL A 658 -35.17 7.09 11.16
N ASP A 659 -36.13 7.91 10.72
CA ASP A 659 -36.83 7.69 9.45
C ASP A 659 -35.95 8.14 8.29
N ILE A 660 -35.29 7.15 7.65
CA ILE A 660 -34.42 7.39 6.48
C ILE A 660 -35.18 7.36 5.16
N ASP A 661 -36.48 6.98 5.17
CA ASP A 661 -37.34 6.93 4.00
C ASP A 661 -38.23 8.16 3.84
N ALA A 662 -38.16 9.09 4.79
CA ALA A 662 -38.87 10.36 4.70
C ALA A 662 -38.42 11.10 3.42
N VAL A 663 -39.26 11.02 2.40
CA VAL A 663 -39.02 11.72 1.12
C VAL A 663 -39.08 13.22 1.39
N PRO A 664 -38.07 14.02 1.02
CA PRO A 664 -38.20 15.47 1.07
C PRO A 664 -39.38 15.87 0.19
N THR A 665 -40.40 16.49 0.74
CA THR A 665 -41.40 17.15 -0.06
C THR A 665 -40.70 18.19 -0.94
N PRO A 666 -40.86 18.20 -2.27
CA PRO A 666 -40.24 19.21 -3.11
C PRO A 666 -40.60 20.56 -2.55
N VAL A 667 -39.62 21.38 -2.18
CA VAL A 667 -39.83 22.78 -1.91
C VAL A 667 -40.22 23.40 -3.23
N ALA A 668 -41.46 23.87 -3.33
CA ALA A 668 -42.06 24.51 -4.50
C ALA A 668 -41.33 25.78 -4.92
#